data_d059fe167a0cca1eaf21459fb5495a11
#
_entry.id   d059fe167a0cca1eaf21459fb5495a11
#
_cell.length_a   1.000
_cell.length_b   1.000
_cell.length_c   1.000
_cell.angle_alpha   90.00
_cell.angle_beta   90.00
_cell.angle_gamma   90.00
#
_symmetry.space_group_name_H-M   'P 1'
#
loop_
_entity.id
_entity.type
_entity.pdbx_description
1 polymer ?
#
loop_
_entity_poly.entity_id
_entity_poly.type
_entity_poly.pdbx_seq_one_letter_code
_entity_poly.pdbx_strand_id
1 'polypeptide(L)'
;MRVVIVGGGPAGLYTALLLRKADPSHEVIVLERNGPDDAFGWGVVFSDQTLENFRAADEPTYRAITEHFAHWDDIDVVVRGRRITSGGHGFSGIARRTLLRILQARAAALGVDLRFDTPLGDDGDLAALGIGAPDVLVAADGVHSAIRRRHADAFRPDLDARTARFVWLGTTYPFDAFTFHFVENAHGVFQAHCYRFDESTSTFIVECDEASWRAAGFDRLDTDGTVAACEALFAHVLDGHRLMANVADRAASPWARFVRVRNERWHHAHVVLVGDAAHSAHFSVGSGTKLAMEDAIALARELTPALPAGQPAIAAAFARYQDERMTEALRLQNAARNSMEWFEHVKRYIHLPPEQFAYSLLTRSQRVSHENLRLRDAAYVAGVERWFAGTTTRVTSHESRPTPPMFTPFRLRGMELRNRVVVSPMDMYSAVDGVPNDFHLVHLGARALGGAALVMTEMACVSPEARITLGCTGMYAAAHVARWRRVVDFVHEWTPARICLQLGHSGRKGATRLPWEGTDVWLGDGGWETLGPSGAPYHAGLPAPRAMTRDDMDRVRDEFVRATAMAIDAGFDMVELHAAHGYLLSSFLTPLMNRRTDAYGGSLENRLRYPLEVFAAVRQAFPDERPISVRVSATDWVEDGITPDESVAIGRAFVDAGADIIHVSTGQTTRDAQPVFGRLWQTPYSDRIRNEARVPTIAVGNVTEADQVNAIIAAGRADLVAIGRPHLSDPQWTLHAAAELGVHDVAWPRQYHLGKVQLEREVERRRA
;
A
#
# COMPACT_ATOMS: atom_id res chain seq x y z
N MET A 1 3.55 29.43 -35.65
CA MET A 1 3.12 28.01 -35.52
C MET A 1 1.71 27.97 -34.98
N ARG A 2 0.92 27.02 -35.47
CA ARG A 2 -0.46 26.81 -35.01
C ARG A 2 -0.53 25.66 -34.00
N VAL A 3 -1.00 25.95 -32.77
CA VAL A 3 -1.25 24.96 -31.72
C VAL A 3 -2.75 24.91 -31.46
N VAL A 4 -3.33 23.73 -31.64
CA VAL A 4 -4.73 23.47 -31.30
C VAL A 4 -4.80 22.62 -30.06
N ILE A 5 -5.60 23.07 -29.09
CA ILE A 5 -5.79 22.42 -27.79
C ILE A 5 -7.26 22.01 -27.69
N VAL A 6 -7.51 20.71 -27.48
CA VAL A 6 -8.86 20.18 -27.32
C VAL A 6 -9.13 19.93 -25.86
N GLY A 7 -10.07 20.71 -25.31
CA GLY A 7 -10.45 20.71 -23.90
C GLY A 7 -10.07 22.01 -23.18
N GLY A 8 -11.09 22.76 -22.72
CA GLY A 8 -10.99 24.00 -21.96
C GLY A 8 -10.92 23.79 -20.44
N GLY A 9 -10.43 22.64 -19.99
CA GLY A 9 -10.14 22.37 -18.58
C GLY A 9 -8.83 23.02 -18.11
N PRO A 10 -8.46 22.87 -16.81
CA PRO A 10 -7.26 23.50 -16.25
C PRO A 10 -5.97 23.20 -17.03
N ALA A 11 -5.77 21.95 -17.48
CA ALA A 11 -4.62 21.56 -18.29
C ALA A 11 -4.55 22.31 -19.61
N GLY A 12 -5.66 22.33 -20.36
CA GLY A 12 -5.70 22.96 -21.69
C GLY A 12 -5.55 24.47 -21.62
N LEU A 13 -6.33 25.13 -20.76
CA LEU A 13 -6.25 26.59 -20.58
C LEU A 13 -4.87 27.04 -20.09
N TYR A 14 -4.26 26.29 -19.14
CA TYR A 14 -2.96 26.66 -18.60
C TYR A 14 -1.85 26.42 -19.62
N THR A 15 -1.92 25.35 -20.42
CA THR A 15 -1.01 25.13 -21.56
C THR A 15 -1.12 26.28 -22.58
N ALA A 16 -2.37 26.67 -22.94
CA ALA A 16 -2.62 27.71 -23.91
C ALA A 16 -2.03 29.08 -23.50
N LEU A 17 -2.32 29.47 -22.25
CA LEU A 17 -1.84 30.77 -21.75
C LEU A 17 -0.32 30.81 -21.61
N LEU A 18 0.34 29.70 -21.20
CA LEU A 18 1.79 29.66 -21.05
C LEU A 18 2.50 29.71 -22.41
N LEU A 19 2.01 28.99 -23.42
CA LEU A 19 2.55 29.05 -24.78
C LEU A 19 2.40 30.46 -25.40
N ARG A 20 1.24 31.07 -25.22
CA ARG A 20 0.96 32.41 -25.75
C ARG A 20 1.72 33.50 -25.01
N LYS A 21 1.94 33.33 -23.70
CA LYS A 21 2.81 34.19 -22.89
C LYS A 21 4.27 34.15 -23.36
N ALA A 22 4.74 32.94 -23.67
CA ALA A 22 6.14 32.73 -24.07
C ALA A 22 6.44 33.31 -25.45
N ASP A 23 5.53 33.19 -26.40
CA ASP A 23 5.67 33.79 -27.74
C ASP A 23 4.30 34.22 -28.29
N PRO A 24 4.01 35.55 -28.30
CA PRO A 24 2.77 36.09 -28.85
C PRO A 24 2.57 35.89 -30.36
N SER A 25 3.53 35.40 -31.10
CA SER A 25 3.39 35.10 -32.53
C SER A 25 2.71 33.78 -32.82
N HIS A 26 2.61 32.88 -31.84
CA HIS A 26 1.92 31.59 -32.00
C HIS A 26 0.41 31.78 -32.10
N GLU A 27 -0.22 31.12 -33.06
CA GLU A 27 -1.66 30.98 -33.13
C GLU A 27 -2.07 29.80 -32.19
N VAL A 28 -2.69 30.12 -31.03
CA VAL A 28 -3.14 29.16 -30.06
C VAL A 28 -4.66 29.17 -29.97
N ILE A 29 -5.28 28.03 -30.30
CA ILE A 29 -6.73 27.87 -30.35
C ILE A 29 -7.12 26.81 -29.31
N VAL A 30 -8.08 27.11 -28.44
CA VAL A 30 -8.67 26.16 -27.49
C VAL A 30 -10.09 25.84 -27.92
N LEU A 31 -10.39 24.55 -28.08
CA LEU A 31 -11.73 24.04 -28.39
C LEU A 31 -12.34 23.43 -27.12
N GLU A 32 -13.47 23.96 -26.68
CA GLU A 32 -14.23 23.41 -25.54
C GLU A 32 -15.67 23.10 -25.99
N ARG A 33 -16.11 21.88 -25.68
CA ARG A 33 -17.45 21.41 -26.06
C ARG A 33 -18.60 22.03 -25.27
N ASN A 34 -18.30 22.54 -24.06
CA ASN A 34 -19.28 23.15 -23.16
C ASN A 34 -19.19 24.68 -23.24
N GLY A 35 -20.18 25.36 -22.66
CA GLY A 35 -20.18 26.80 -22.52
C GLY A 35 -19.13 27.32 -21.56
N PRO A 36 -18.81 28.63 -21.59
CA PRO A 36 -17.74 29.23 -20.77
C PRO A 36 -18.03 29.16 -19.26
N ASP A 37 -19.28 29.09 -18.85
CA ASP A 37 -19.71 29.03 -17.45
C ASP A 37 -19.98 27.61 -16.96
N ASP A 38 -19.89 26.62 -17.83
CA ASP A 38 -20.12 25.24 -17.46
C ASP A 38 -18.93 24.68 -16.69
N ALA A 39 -19.19 24.28 -15.45
CA ALA A 39 -18.20 23.64 -14.60
C ALA A 39 -18.83 22.46 -13.89
N PHE A 40 -18.36 21.27 -14.15
CA PHE A 40 -18.81 20.04 -13.47
C PHE A 40 -17.96 19.80 -12.22
N GLY A 41 -18.63 19.47 -11.09
CA GLY A 41 -18.03 19.40 -9.76
C GLY A 41 -18.05 20.75 -9.04
N TRP A 42 -17.50 20.78 -7.82
CA TRP A 42 -17.64 21.91 -6.90
C TRP A 42 -16.28 22.56 -6.58
N GLY A 43 -15.61 22.14 -5.52
CA GLY A 43 -14.34 22.68 -5.10
C GLY A 43 -13.13 21.90 -5.61
N VAL A 44 -12.01 22.57 -5.74
CA VAL A 44 -10.69 21.98 -6.02
C VAL A 44 -9.78 22.26 -4.85
N VAL A 45 -8.97 21.26 -4.44
CA VAL A 45 -8.03 21.39 -3.33
C VAL A 45 -6.60 21.44 -3.85
N PHE A 46 -5.82 22.33 -3.25
CA PHE A 46 -4.36 22.43 -3.41
C PHE A 46 -3.70 22.23 -2.04
N SER A 47 -2.49 21.68 -2.01
CA SER A 47 -1.62 21.72 -0.83
C SER A 47 -0.65 22.88 -0.96
N ASP A 48 -0.43 23.62 0.12
CA ASP A 48 0.35 24.87 0.12
C ASP A 48 1.80 24.69 -0.35
N GLN A 49 2.39 23.52 -0.10
CA GLN A 49 3.78 23.21 -0.49
C GLN A 49 4.06 23.22 -2.01
N THR A 50 3.06 23.38 -2.86
CA THR A 50 3.15 23.11 -4.30
C THR A 50 2.81 24.29 -5.18
N LEU A 51 2.51 25.44 -4.60
CA LEU A 51 2.05 26.62 -5.33
C LEU A 51 3.21 27.43 -5.94
N GLU A 52 4.45 27.22 -5.51
CA GLU A 52 5.61 27.96 -5.98
C GLU A 52 5.88 27.78 -7.49
N ASN A 53 5.63 26.56 -8.01
CA ASN A 53 5.77 26.28 -9.45
C ASN A 53 4.79 27.11 -10.29
N PHE A 54 3.58 27.34 -9.78
CA PHE A 54 2.58 28.17 -10.46
C PHE A 54 2.97 29.65 -10.44
N ARG A 55 3.54 30.13 -9.32
CA ARG A 55 4.06 31.49 -9.21
C ARG A 55 5.17 31.73 -10.21
N ALA A 56 6.12 30.82 -10.30
CA ALA A 56 7.22 30.91 -11.25
C ALA A 56 6.75 30.85 -12.71
N ALA A 57 5.71 30.05 -13.02
CA ALA A 57 5.19 29.92 -14.38
C ALA A 57 4.38 31.15 -14.83
N ASP A 58 3.43 31.62 -14.03
CA ASP A 58 2.66 32.86 -14.33
C ASP A 58 2.15 33.52 -13.04
N GLU A 59 2.88 34.50 -12.52
CA GLU A 59 2.56 35.19 -11.28
C GLU A 59 1.17 35.84 -11.26
N PRO A 60 0.68 36.49 -12.35
CA PRO A 60 -0.68 37.04 -12.37
C PRO A 60 -1.75 35.99 -12.15
N THR A 61 -1.65 34.81 -12.77
CA THR A 61 -2.57 33.68 -12.55
C THR A 61 -2.46 33.16 -11.12
N TYR A 62 -1.24 33.01 -10.60
CA TYR A 62 -1.00 32.57 -9.22
C TYR A 62 -1.69 33.50 -8.21
N ARG A 63 -1.51 34.80 -8.32
CA ARG A 63 -2.14 35.81 -7.45
C ARG A 63 -3.66 35.71 -7.50
N ALA A 64 -4.23 35.71 -8.73
CA ALA A 64 -5.67 35.63 -8.91
C ALA A 64 -6.27 34.35 -8.31
N ILE A 65 -5.56 33.21 -8.38
CA ILE A 65 -6.00 31.96 -7.76
C ILE A 65 -5.93 32.05 -6.23
N THR A 66 -4.80 32.51 -5.69
CA THR A 66 -4.57 32.54 -4.24
C THR A 66 -5.46 33.56 -3.51
N GLU A 67 -5.85 34.65 -4.15
CA GLU A 67 -6.83 35.62 -3.62
C GLU A 67 -8.22 35.02 -3.37
N HIS A 68 -8.54 33.90 -4.01
CA HIS A 68 -9.84 33.23 -3.87
C HIS A 68 -9.77 31.95 -3.04
N PHE A 69 -8.65 31.67 -2.36
CA PHE A 69 -8.50 30.46 -1.57
C PHE A 69 -9.27 30.52 -0.24
N ALA A 70 -10.00 29.46 0.06
CA ALA A 70 -10.39 29.12 1.40
C ALA A 70 -9.30 28.22 2.01
N HIS A 71 -8.73 28.62 3.16
CA HIS A 71 -7.64 27.92 3.84
C HIS A 71 -8.15 27.11 5.04
N TRP A 72 -7.53 25.96 5.30
CA TRP A 72 -7.67 25.17 6.54
C TRP A 72 -6.45 24.30 6.77
N ASP A 73 -6.12 24.06 8.03
CA ASP A 73 -4.95 23.28 8.43
C ASP A 73 -5.33 21.88 8.93
N ASP A 74 -6.57 21.69 9.32
CA ASP A 74 -7.01 20.51 10.04
C ASP A 74 -7.64 19.47 9.11
N ILE A 75 -7.46 18.19 9.49
CA ILE A 75 -8.25 17.07 8.99
C ILE A 75 -9.07 16.51 10.14
N ASP A 76 -10.37 16.46 9.96
CA ASP A 76 -11.33 15.84 10.89
C ASP A 76 -11.73 14.45 10.38
N VAL A 77 -11.68 13.47 11.27
CA VAL A 77 -12.21 12.13 11.05
C VAL A 77 -13.36 11.89 12.02
N VAL A 78 -14.57 11.76 11.49
CA VAL A 78 -15.79 11.54 12.29
C VAL A 78 -16.29 10.13 12.06
N VAL A 79 -16.16 9.29 13.07
CA VAL A 79 -16.56 7.88 13.05
C VAL A 79 -17.22 7.49 14.37
N ARG A 80 -18.36 6.82 14.30
CA ARG A 80 -19.17 6.40 15.48
C ARG A 80 -19.44 7.55 16.47
N GLY A 81 -19.78 8.71 15.93
CA GLY A 81 -20.09 9.91 16.73
C GLY A 81 -18.89 10.59 17.39
N ARG A 82 -17.66 10.10 17.16
CA ARG A 82 -16.43 10.73 17.67
C ARG A 82 -15.72 11.47 16.55
N ARG A 83 -15.36 12.73 16.83
CA ARG A 83 -14.49 13.55 15.98
C ARG A 83 -13.06 13.46 16.50
N ILE A 84 -12.14 13.18 15.59
CA ILE A 84 -10.69 13.13 15.85
C ILE A 84 -10.04 14.08 14.86
N THR A 85 -9.36 15.10 15.37
CA THR A 85 -8.71 16.15 14.58
C THR A 85 -7.21 15.96 14.57
N SER A 86 -6.59 16.16 13.39
CA SER A 86 -5.15 16.29 13.22
C SER A 86 -4.87 17.57 12.46
N GLY A 87 -3.95 18.39 12.97
CA GLY A 87 -3.59 19.70 12.44
C GLY A 87 -2.36 19.72 11.54
N GLY A 88 -1.99 20.92 11.08
CA GLY A 88 -0.74 21.17 10.36
C GLY A 88 -0.65 20.55 8.94
N HIS A 89 -1.79 20.30 8.30
CA HIS A 89 -1.82 19.68 6.97
C HIS A 89 -1.71 20.70 5.81
N GLY A 90 -2.15 21.96 6.03
CA GLY A 90 -2.04 23.06 5.07
C GLY A 90 -2.74 22.78 3.73
N PHE A 91 -4.02 23.12 3.65
CA PHE A 91 -4.81 22.98 2.43
C PHE A 91 -5.47 24.28 2.03
N SER A 92 -5.66 24.44 0.72
CA SER A 92 -6.38 25.56 0.13
C SER A 92 -7.42 25.06 -0.85
N GLY A 93 -8.64 25.54 -0.75
CA GLY A 93 -9.74 25.23 -1.66
C GLY A 93 -10.14 26.43 -2.50
N ILE A 94 -10.57 26.15 -3.73
CA ILE A 94 -11.15 27.16 -4.65
C ILE A 94 -12.32 26.55 -5.41
N ALA A 95 -13.36 27.34 -5.66
CA ALA A 95 -14.44 26.92 -6.55
C ALA A 95 -13.91 26.60 -7.95
N ARG A 96 -14.26 25.42 -8.48
CA ARG A 96 -13.81 25.00 -9.83
C ARG A 96 -14.19 26.02 -10.90
N ARG A 97 -15.39 26.61 -10.82
CA ARG A 97 -15.85 27.66 -11.73
C ARG A 97 -14.97 28.89 -11.66
N THR A 98 -14.61 29.36 -10.46
CA THR A 98 -13.71 30.50 -10.25
C THR A 98 -12.33 30.24 -10.85
N LEU A 99 -11.76 29.06 -10.62
CA LEU A 99 -10.48 28.66 -11.23
C LEU A 99 -10.53 28.71 -12.76
N LEU A 100 -11.58 28.14 -13.37
CA LEU A 100 -11.72 28.15 -14.84
C LEU A 100 -11.87 29.58 -15.39
N ARG A 101 -12.68 30.43 -14.75
CA ARG A 101 -12.84 31.85 -15.14
C ARG A 101 -11.52 32.63 -15.07
N ILE A 102 -10.71 32.41 -14.03
CA ILE A 102 -9.37 33.03 -13.92
C ILE A 102 -8.49 32.59 -15.09
N LEU A 103 -8.43 31.32 -15.41
CA LEU A 103 -7.63 30.78 -16.50
C LEU A 103 -8.12 31.28 -17.87
N GLN A 104 -9.44 31.31 -18.10
CA GLN A 104 -10.07 31.82 -19.31
C GLN A 104 -9.78 33.29 -19.52
N ALA A 105 -9.97 34.13 -18.49
CA ALA A 105 -9.69 35.56 -18.53
C ALA A 105 -8.22 35.85 -18.85
N ARG A 106 -7.30 35.11 -18.23
CA ARG A 106 -5.88 35.23 -18.48
C ARG A 106 -5.49 34.79 -19.89
N ALA A 107 -6.01 33.67 -20.37
CA ALA A 107 -5.78 33.19 -21.74
C ALA A 107 -6.30 34.18 -22.78
N ALA A 108 -7.51 34.72 -22.62
CA ALA A 108 -8.08 35.75 -23.49
C ALA A 108 -7.23 37.05 -23.49
N ALA A 109 -6.78 37.51 -22.32
CA ALA A 109 -5.93 38.69 -22.19
C ALA A 109 -4.58 38.54 -22.92
N LEU A 110 -4.08 37.30 -23.07
CA LEU A 110 -2.89 36.98 -23.84
C LEU A 110 -3.16 36.75 -25.34
N GLY A 111 -4.43 36.81 -25.78
CA GLY A 111 -4.83 36.62 -27.16
C GLY A 111 -4.95 35.19 -27.63
N VAL A 112 -5.26 34.25 -26.72
CA VAL A 112 -5.67 32.87 -27.06
C VAL A 112 -7.07 32.90 -27.70
N ASP A 113 -7.29 32.17 -28.81
CA ASP A 113 -8.58 32.00 -29.42
C ASP A 113 -9.36 30.90 -28.66
N LEU A 114 -10.32 31.32 -27.82
CA LEU A 114 -11.17 30.41 -27.00
C LEU A 114 -12.48 30.19 -27.73
N ARG A 115 -12.73 28.94 -28.15
CA ARG A 115 -13.98 28.52 -28.82
C ARG A 115 -14.76 27.58 -27.96
N PHE A 116 -15.76 28.11 -27.27
CA PHE A 116 -16.74 27.36 -26.48
C PHE A 116 -17.85 26.82 -27.37
N ASP A 117 -18.67 25.90 -26.83
CA ASP A 117 -19.74 25.19 -27.54
C ASP A 117 -19.27 24.58 -28.88
N THR A 118 -17.99 24.19 -28.93
CA THR A 118 -17.30 23.71 -30.12
C THR A 118 -16.74 22.29 -29.89
N PRO A 119 -17.60 21.28 -29.96
CA PRO A 119 -17.15 19.89 -29.81
C PRO A 119 -16.34 19.47 -31.04
N LEU A 120 -15.18 18.86 -30.82
CA LEU A 120 -14.46 18.16 -31.89
C LEU A 120 -15.15 16.81 -32.13
N GLY A 121 -15.62 16.57 -33.37
CA GLY A 121 -16.25 15.30 -33.76
C GLY A 121 -15.34 14.08 -33.58
N ASP A 122 -15.93 12.90 -33.54
CA ASP A 122 -15.18 11.64 -33.38
C ASP A 122 -14.20 11.38 -34.55
N ASP A 123 -14.43 11.96 -35.73
CA ASP A 123 -13.52 11.96 -36.88
C ASP A 123 -12.30 12.88 -36.70
N GLY A 124 -12.38 13.88 -35.79
CA GLY A 124 -11.35 14.87 -35.50
C GLY A 124 -11.09 15.85 -36.62
N ASP A 125 -12.08 16.08 -37.44
CA ASP A 125 -11.98 17.01 -38.57
C ASP A 125 -11.95 18.48 -38.09
N LEU A 126 -10.75 19.03 -37.98
CA LEU A 126 -10.55 20.43 -37.67
C LEU A 126 -10.94 21.36 -38.82
N ALA A 127 -10.91 20.85 -40.06
CA ALA A 127 -11.28 21.64 -41.23
C ALA A 127 -12.78 21.95 -41.24
N ALA A 128 -13.61 21.05 -40.73
CA ALA A 128 -15.05 21.30 -40.52
C ALA A 128 -15.31 22.48 -39.56
N LEU A 129 -14.40 22.76 -38.65
CA LEU A 129 -14.43 23.91 -37.71
C LEU A 129 -13.72 25.17 -38.27
N GLY A 130 -13.31 25.13 -39.54
CA GLY A 130 -12.56 26.23 -40.19
C GLY A 130 -11.12 26.38 -39.68
N ILE A 131 -10.54 25.33 -39.14
CA ILE A 131 -9.18 25.30 -38.58
C ILE A 131 -8.28 24.51 -39.52
N GLY A 132 -7.23 25.13 -40.02
CA GLY A 132 -6.22 24.46 -40.83
C GLY A 132 -5.38 23.48 -40.00
N ALA A 133 -4.61 22.64 -40.68
CA ALA A 133 -3.76 21.65 -40.02
C ALA A 133 -2.88 22.24 -38.94
N PRO A 134 -2.87 21.73 -37.70
CA PRO A 134 -2.03 22.25 -36.64
C PRO A 134 -0.59 21.72 -36.74
N ASP A 135 0.36 22.50 -36.30
CA ASP A 135 1.72 22.03 -36.06
C ASP A 135 1.80 21.11 -34.81
N VAL A 136 0.94 21.40 -33.81
CA VAL A 136 0.79 20.65 -32.58
C VAL A 136 -0.69 20.55 -32.22
N LEU A 137 -1.14 19.33 -31.88
CA LEU A 137 -2.45 19.06 -31.32
C LEU A 137 -2.29 18.58 -29.87
N VAL A 138 -2.78 19.36 -28.92
CA VAL A 138 -2.77 19.03 -27.50
C VAL A 138 -4.12 18.44 -27.10
N ALA A 139 -4.14 17.18 -26.68
CA ALA A 139 -5.30 16.50 -26.15
C ALA A 139 -5.42 16.73 -24.64
N ALA A 140 -6.27 17.68 -24.24
CA ALA A 140 -6.63 18.01 -22.86
C ALA A 140 -8.11 17.71 -22.58
N ASP A 141 -8.72 16.78 -23.34
CA ASP A 141 -10.14 16.44 -23.39
C ASP A 141 -10.58 15.45 -22.29
N GLY A 142 -9.75 15.28 -21.27
CA GLY A 142 -10.08 14.66 -19.99
C GLY A 142 -10.10 13.12 -20.00
N VAL A 143 -10.69 12.53 -18.96
CA VAL A 143 -10.68 11.08 -18.70
C VAL A 143 -11.31 10.27 -19.82
N HIS A 144 -12.27 10.83 -20.53
CA HIS A 144 -12.96 10.20 -21.67
C HIS A 144 -12.41 10.68 -23.04
N SER A 145 -11.16 11.03 -23.12
CA SER A 145 -10.49 11.57 -24.29
C SER A 145 -10.84 10.84 -25.59
N ALA A 146 -11.44 11.55 -26.54
CA ALA A 146 -11.72 11.04 -27.88
C ALA A 146 -10.45 10.91 -28.70
N ILE A 147 -9.50 11.85 -28.53
CA ILE A 147 -8.20 11.81 -29.20
C ILE A 147 -7.40 10.60 -28.76
N ARG A 148 -7.36 10.29 -27.45
CA ARG A 148 -6.70 9.07 -26.93
C ARG A 148 -7.32 7.81 -27.55
N ARG A 149 -8.64 7.72 -27.62
CA ARG A 149 -9.33 6.56 -28.23
C ARG A 149 -8.97 6.40 -29.71
N ARG A 150 -8.93 7.49 -30.46
CA ARG A 150 -8.58 7.48 -31.90
C ARG A 150 -7.18 6.96 -32.15
N HIS A 151 -6.23 7.27 -31.28
CA HIS A 151 -4.82 6.88 -31.39
C HIS A 151 -4.46 5.78 -30.37
N ALA A 152 -5.42 4.90 -30.02
CA ALA A 152 -5.22 3.88 -28.97
C ALA A 152 -4.03 2.96 -29.25
N ASP A 153 -3.81 2.56 -30.50
CA ASP A 153 -2.68 1.71 -30.90
C ASP A 153 -1.31 2.37 -30.61
N ALA A 154 -1.26 3.69 -30.73
CA ALA A 154 -0.04 4.46 -30.45
C ALA A 154 0.17 4.73 -28.97
N PHE A 155 -0.89 5.16 -28.26
CA PHE A 155 -0.82 5.54 -26.83
C PHE A 155 -0.87 4.33 -25.90
N ARG A 156 -1.47 3.20 -26.32
CA ARG A 156 -1.67 1.97 -25.53
C ARG A 156 -2.25 2.24 -24.15
N PRO A 157 -3.50 2.74 -24.09
CA PRO A 157 -4.13 3.10 -22.84
C PRO A 157 -4.46 1.86 -22.01
N ASP A 158 -4.16 1.96 -20.71
CA ASP A 158 -4.64 1.07 -19.65
C ASP A 158 -5.67 1.84 -18.82
N LEU A 159 -6.94 1.46 -18.94
CA LEU A 159 -8.09 2.09 -18.29
C LEU A 159 -8.68 1.12 -17.26
N ASP A 160 -8.60 1.48 -15.98
CA ASP A 160 -9.13 0.69 -14.87
C ASP A 160 -10.33 1.40 -14.23
N ALA A 161 -11.54 0.94 -14.55
CA ALA A 161 -12.77 1.45 -13.94
C ALA A 161 -12.98 0.78 -12.58
N ARG A 162 -12.87 1.57 -11.52
CA ARG A 162 -12.98 1.08 -10.14
C ARG A 162 -14.41 0.68 -9.80
N THR A 163 -14.56 -0.12 -8.74
CA THR A 163 -15.87 -0.67 -8.35
C THR A 163 -16.67 0.25 -7.43
N ALA A 164 -16.00 1.07 -6.62
CA ALA A 164 -16.66 2.03 -5.74
C ALA A 164 -17.48 3.05 -6.54
N ARG A 165 -18.54 3.52 -5.92
CA ARG A 165 -19.45 4.53 -6.45
C ARG A 165 -19.29 5.82 -5.69
N PHE A 166 -19.26 6.94 -6.38
CA PHE A 166 -19.26 8.25 -5.74
C PHE A 166 -20.22 9.22 -6.44
N VAL A 167 -20.73 10.16 -5.67
CA VAL A 167 -21.49 11.31 -6.17
C VAL A 167 -20.88 12.59 -5.63
N TRP A 168 -20.70 13.59 -6.49
CA TRP A 168 -20.09 14.87 -6.12
C TRP A 168 -21.17 15.91 -5.91
N LEU A 169 -21.48 16.20 -4.65
CA LEU A 169 -22.47 17.16 -4.22
C LEU A 169 -21.82 18.42 -3.62
N GLY A 170 -22.59 19.46 -3.46
CA GLY A 170 -22.26 20.67 -2.71
C GLY A 170 -23.21 20.86 -1.53
N THR A 171 -22.84 21.72 -0.57
CA THR A 171 -23.69 22.14 0.55
C THR A 171 -23.33 23.53 1.02
N THR A 172 -24.28 24.22 1.66
CA THR A 172 -24.03 25.48 2.36
C THR A 172 -23.53 25.28 3.79
N TYR A 173 -23.32 24.04 4.26
CA TYR A 173 -22.70 23.77 5.55
C TYR A 173 -21.22 24.18 5.53
N PRO A 174 -20.77 25.08 6.45
CA PRO A 174 -19.42 25.64 6.45
C PRO A 174 -18.44 24.72 7.19
N PHE A 175 -17.81 23.77 6.47
CA PHE A 175 -16.76 22.94 7.06
C PHE A 175 -15.51 23.76 7.37
N ASP A 176 -15.01 23.68 8.60
CA ASP A 176 -13.80 24.39 9.04
C ASP A 176 -12.51 23.61 8.79
N ALA A 177 -12.61 22.30 8.48
CA ALA A 177 -11.53 21.38 8.23
C ALA A 177 -11.83 20.53 7.00
N PHE A 178 -10.83 19.82 6.48
CA PHE A 178 -11.08 18.70 5.58
C PHE A 178 -11.68 17.56 6.40
N THR A 179 -12.97 17.34 6.28
CA THR A 179 -13.71 16.42 7.15
C THR A 179 -14.10 15.15 6.42
N PHE A 180 -13.76 13.99 7.01
CA PHE A 180 -14.23 12.68 6.60
C PHE A 180 -15.30 12.19 7.57
N HIS A 181 -16.52 11.99 7.09
CA HIS A 181 -17.63 11.39 7.85
C HIS A 181 -17.86 9.95 7.44
N PHE A 182 -18.03 9.06 8.42
CA PHE A 182 -18.33 7.64 8.19
C PHE A 182 -19.64 7.29 8.86
N VAL A 183 -20.56 6.72 8.07
CA VAL A 183 -21.87 6.26 8.52
C VAL A 183 -22.01 4.78 8.24
N GLU A 184 -22.30 3.99 9.26
CA GLU A 184 -22.58 2.56 9.16
C GLU A 184 -24.07 2.32 9.46
N ASN A 185 -24.75 1.56 8.59
CA ASN A 185 -26.15 1.17 8.75
C ASN A 185 -26.42 -0.23 8.20
N ALA A 186 -27.68 -0.65 8.15
CA ALA A 186 -28.09 -1.97 7.65
C ALA A 186 -27.72 -2.22 6.16
N HIS A 187 -27.46 -1.16 5.38
CA HIS A 187 -27.09 -1.26 3.96
C HIS A 187 -25.59 -1.33 3.75
N GLY A 188 -24.78 -0.92 4.72
CA GLY A 188 -23.33 -0.94 4.66
C GLY A 188 -22.66 0.29 5.23
N VAL A 189 -21.47 0.62 4.70
CA VAL A 189 -20.67 1.77 5.12
C VAL A 189 -20.67 2.82 4.01
N PHE A 190 -20.95 4.06 4.39
CA PHE A 190 -20.94 5.23 3.53
C PHE A 190 -19.98 6.27 4.10
N GLN A 191 -19.27 6.95 3.23
CA GLN A 191 -18.32 7.99 3.62
C GLN A 191 -18.58 9.28 2.87
N ALA A 192 -18.36 10.41 3.53
CA ALA A 192 -18.42 11.72 2.92
C ALA A 192 -17.08 12.43 3.06
N HIS A 193 -16.56 13.00 1.97
CA HIS A 193 -15.38 13.85 1.92
C HIS A 193 -15.84 15.29 1.80
N CYS A 194 -15.60 16.10 2.82
CA CYS A 194 -16.18 17.43 2.96
C CYS A 194 -15.08 18.47 3.16
N TYR A 195 -15.17 19.58 2.42
CA TYR A 195 -14.28 20.71 2.60
C TYR A 195 -14.89 21.98 1.99
N ARG A 196 -14.64 23.13 2.62
CA ARG A 196 -15.05 24.43 2.14
C ARG A 196 -14.14 24.89 0.99
N PHE A 197 -14.71 25.55 -0.01
CA PHE A 197 -13.95 26.08 -1.14
C PHE A 197 -14.26 27.57 -1.46
N ASP A 198 -15.26 28.14 -0.78
CA ASP A 198 -15.53 29.57 -0.74
C ASP A 198 -16.19 29.96 0.60
N GLU A 199 -16.63 31.23 0.75
CA GLU A 199 -17.21 31.71 2.00
C GLU A 199 -18.53 31.03 2.41
N SER A 200 -19.28 30.51 1.44
CA SER A 200 -20.66 30.07 1.61
C SER A 200 -20.92 28.61 1.21
N THR A 201 -19.95 27.96 0.57
CA THR A 201 -20.18 26.66 -0.05
C THR A 201 -19.06 25.67 0.25
N SER A 202 -19.46 24.43 0.48
CA SER A 202 -18.56 23.29 0.68
C SER A 202 -18.83 22.18 -0.32
N THR A 203 -17.79 21.45 -0.67
CA THR A 203 -17.89 20.16 -1.35
C THR A 203 -18.39 19.10 -0.39
N PHE A 204 -19.20 18.17 -0.89
CA PHE A 204 -19.72 17.01 -0.18
C PHE A 204 -19.72 15.78 -1.12
N ILE A 205 -18.61 15.04 -1.16
CA ILE A 205 -18.51 13.84 -2.00
C ILE A 205 -18.95 12.63 -1.17
N VAL A 206 -20.02 11.95 -1.58
CA VAL A 206 -20.43 10.68 -0.96
C VAL A 206 -19.85 9.53 -1.76
N GLU A 207 -19.20 8.60 -1.06
CA GLU A 207 -18.59 7.42 -1.65
C GLU A 207 -18.97 6.15 -0.87
N CYS A 208 -19.15 5.02 -1.57
CA CYS A 208 -19.38 3.70 -0.99
C CYS A 208 -19.02 2.58 -1.96
N ASP A 209 -18.87 1.36 -1.46
CA ASP A 209 -18.73 0.19 -2.30
C ASP A 209 -20.02 -0.13 -3.05
N GLU A 210 -19.92 -0.86 -4.16
CA GLU A 210 -21.05 -1.18 -5.04
C GLU A 210 -22.15 -2.00 -4.33
N ALA A 211 -21.78 -2.85 -3.37
CA ALA A 211 -22.74 -3.64 -2.61
C ALA A 211 -23.60 -2.75 -1.69
N SER A 212 -22.97 -1.81 -0.98
CA SER A 212 -23.67 -0.81 -0.16
C SER A 212 -24.56 0.10 -1.01
N TRP A 213 -24.05 0.56 -2.17
CA TRP A 213 -24.78 1.38 -3.12
C TRP A 213 -26.09 0.71 -3.60
N ARG A 214 -26.01 -0.57 -3.99
CA ARG A 214 -27.19 -1.37 -4.41
C ARG A 214 -28.13 -1.66 -3.23
N ALA A 215 -27.58 -2.05 -2.06
CA ALA A 215 -28.38 -2.35 -0.88
C ALA A 215 -29.17 -1.13 -0.38
N ALA A 216 -28.63 0.08 -0.55
CA ALA A 216 -29.33 1.34 -0.24
C ALA A 216 -30.31 1.77 -1.34
N GLY A 217 -30.37 1.07 -2.48
CA GLY A 217 -31.27 1.39 -3.59
C GLY A 217 -30.85 2.59 -4.44
N PHE A 218 -29.62 3.07 -4.30
CA PHE A 218 -29.09 4.22 -5.06
C PHE A 218 -29.00 3.95 -6.56
N ASP A 219 -28.95 2.68 -6.98
CA ASP A 219 -28.95 2.23 -8.39
C ASP A 219 -30.25 2.56 -9.14
N ARG A 220 -31.32 2.90 -8.42
CA ARG A 220 -32.65 3.17 -8.96
C ARG A 220 -33.07 4.63 -8.84
N LEU A 221 -32.21 5.49 -8.33
CA LEU A 221 -32.52 6.90 -8.09
C LEU A 221 -31.94 7.78 -9.21
N ASP A 222 -32.69 8.76 -9.60
CA ASP A 222 -32.26 9.91 -10.37
C ASP A 222 -31.45 10.89 -9.49
N THR A 223 -31.12 12.04 -10.03
CA THR A 223 -30.36 13.07 -9.29
C THR A 223 -31.09 13.57 -8.05
N ASP A 224 -32.39 13.89 -8.14
CA ASP A 224 -33.15 14.45 -7.03
C ASP A 224 -33.40 13.42 -5.93
N GLY A 225 -33.71 12.19 -6.32
CA GLY A 225 -33.80 11.06 -5.39
C GLY A 225 -32.48 10.75 -4.70
N THR A 226 -31.37 10.83 -5.42
CA THR A 226 -30.01 10.65 -4.83
C THR A 226 -29.69 11.74 -3.82
N VAL A 227 -29.96 13.01 -4.14
CA VAL A 227 -29.75 14.14 -3.22
C VAL A 227 -30.56 13.93 -1.94
N ALA A 228 -31.86 13.64 -2.05
CA ALA A 228 -32.72 13.41 -0.89
C ALA A 228 -32.27 12.22 -0.02
N ALA A 229 -31.84 11.13 -0.64
CA ALA A 229 -31.34 9.95 0.07
C ALA A 229 -29.99 10.24 0.78
N CYS A 230 -29.08 10.98 0.16
CA CYS A 230 -27.82 11.43 0.79
C CYS A 230 -28.09 12.42 1.94
N GLU A 231 -29.04 13.35 1.78
CA GLU A 231 -29.45 14.23 2.88
C GLU A 231 -29.97 13.44 4.11
N ALA A 232 -30.83 12.46 3.88
CA ALA A 232 -31.34 11.60 4.94
C ALA A 232 -30.20 10.79 5.62
N LEU A 233 -29.28 10.25 4.84
CA LEU A 233 -28.14 9.47 5.33
C LEU A 233 -27.20 10.31 6.23
N PHE A 234 -26.94 11.55 5.87
CA PHE A 234 -26.05 12.47 6.54
C PHE A 234 -26.75 13.61 7.27
N ALA A 235 -28.03 13.48 7.61
CA ALA A 235 -28.83 14.52 8.27
C ALA A 235 -28.17 15.05 9.56
N HIS A 236 -27.58 14.16 10.36
CA HIS A 236 -26.87 14.50 11.60
C HIS A 236 -25.56 15.30 11.38
N VAL A 237 -25.04 15.34 10.15
CA VAL A 237 -23.86 16.10 9.76
C VAL A 237 -24.24 17.46 9.20
N LEU A 238 -25.30 17.48 8.41
CA LEU A 238 -25.71 18.65 7.64
C LEU A 238 -26.41 19.74 8.47
N ASP A 239 -26.88 19.42 9.68
CA ASP A 239 -27.53 20.35 10.62
C ASP A 239 -28.60 21.26 9.96
N GLY A 240 -29.44 20.65 9.13
CA GLY A 240 -30.50 21.33 8.38
C GLY A 240 -30.08 21.98 7.07
N HIS A 241 -28.81 21.99 6.71
CA HIS A 241 -28.35 22.43 5.40
C HIS A 241 -28.67 21.41 4.32
N ARG A 242 -28.94 21.93 3.10
CA ARG A 242 -29.30 21.08 1.96
C ARG A 242 -28.08 20.67 1.15
N LEU A 243 -28.20 19.52 0.46
CA LEU A 243 -27.27 19.10 -0.55
C LEU A 243 -27.69 19.63 -1.93
N MET A 244 -26.71 19.89 -2.78
CA MET A 244 -26.90 20.45 -4.11
C MET A 244 -26.16 19.57 -5.14
N ALA A 245 -26.82 19.28 -6.25
CA ALA A 245 -26.19 18.60 -7.39
C ALA A 245 -25.87 19.62 -8.50
N ASN A 246 -24.70 19.47 -9.13
CA ASN A 246 -24.27 20.24 -10.28
C ASN A 246 -24.04 19.30 -11.48
N VAL A 247 -25.13 18.88 -12.10
CA VAL A 247 -25.16 17.94 -13.23
C VAL A 247 -26.03 18.53 -14.36
N ALA A 248 -25.67 18.20 -15.61
CA ALA A 248 -26.41 18.68 -16.78
C ALA A 248 -27.76 17.98 -16.95
N ASP A 249 -27.81 16.67 -16.70
CA ASP A 249 -29.02 15.86 -16.80
C ASP A 249 -29.50 15.40 -15.42
N ARG A 250 -30.55 15.99 -14.91
CA ARG A 250 -31.16 15.65 -13.60
C ARG A 250 -31.95 14.37 -13.61
N ALA A 251 -32.39 13.88 -14.76
CA ALA A 251 -33.12 12.63 -14.90
C ALA A 251 -32.19 11.40 -14.86
N ALA A 252 -30.89 11.61 -15.10
CA ALA A 252 -29.90 10.56 -15.01
C ALA A 252 -29.41 10.36 -13.58
N SER A 253 -28.86 9.20 -13.31
CA SER A 253 -28.16 8.93 -12.04
C SER A 253 -26.85 9.73 -11.97
N PRO A 254 -26.59 10.51 -10.90
CA PRO A 254 -25.38 11.29 -10.75
C PRO A 254 -24.20 10.48 -10.23
N TRP A 255 -24.39 9.19 -9.94
CA TRP A 255 -23.35 8.31 -9.42
C TRP A 255 -22.34 7.92 -10.51
N ALA A 256 -21.06 8.10 -10.21
CA ALA A 256 -19.96 7.77 -11.09
C ALA A 256 -19.05 6.68 -10.52
N ARG A 257 -18.21 6.12 -11.38
CA ARG A 257 -17.04 5.31 -11.03
C ARG A 257 -15.79 6.11 -11.34
N PHE A 258 -14.81 5.99 -10.48
CA PHE A 258 -13.49 6.52 -10.83
C PHE A 258 -12.85 5.64 -11.91
N VAL A 259 -12.23 6.28 -12.91
CA VAL A 259 -11.48 5.60 -13.96
C VAL A 259 -10.01 6.00 -13.84
N ARG A 260 -9.17 5.03 -13.51
CA ARG A 260 -7.72 5.24 -13.56
C ARG A 260 -7.29 5.19 -15.02
N VAL A 261 -6.68 6.28 -15.47
CA VAL A 261 -6.08 6.40 -16.79
C VAL A 261 -4.58 6.27 -16.69
N ARG A 262 -4.01 5.42 -17.51
CA ARG A 262 -2.57 5.28 -17.75
C ARG A 262 -2.35 5.07 -19.23
N ASN A 263 -1.29 5.64 -19.80
CA ASN A 263 -0.89 5.39 -21.18
C ASN A 263 0.58 5.00 -21.19
N GLU A 264 0.98 4.06 -22.07
CA GLU A 264 2.39 3.70 -22.25
C GLU A 264 3.17 4.84 -22.93
N ARG A 265 2.49 5.59 -23.80
CA ARG A 265 3.04 6.75 -24.52
C ARG A 265 2.08 7.91 -24.38
N TRP A 266 2.63 9.12 -24.29
CA TRP A 266 1.83 10.35 -24.17
C TRP A 266 1.89 11.21 -25.43
N HIS A 267 2.64 10.82 -26.45
CA HIS A 267 2.69 11.53 -27.72
C HIS A 267 2.77 10.57 -28.91
N HIS A 268 2.26 11.02 -30.04
CA HIS A 268 2.33 10.35 -31.34
C HIS A 268 2.26 11.40 -32.46
N ALA A 269 3.23 11.39 -33.39
CA ALA A 269 3.35 12.39 -34.46
C ALA A 269 3.27 13.82 -33.85
N HIS A 270 2.31 14.63 -34.29
CA HIS A 270 2.08 15.99 -33.81
C HIS A 270 1.10 16.08 -32.64
N VAL A 271 0.64 14.95 -32.08
CA VAL A 271 -0.35 14.87 -30.99
C VAL A 271 0.35 14.59 -29.65
N VAL A 272 -0.05 15.31 -28.59
CA VAL A 272 0.41 15.08 -27.22
C VAL A 272 -0.76 15.10 -26.23
N LEU A 273 -0.75 14.18 -25.25
CA LEU A 273 -1.73 14.08 -24.17
C LEU A 273 -1.29 14.90 -22.95
N VAL A 274 -2.25 15.56 -22.27
CA VAL A 274 -2.04 16.38 -21.07
C VAL A 274 -3.15 16.16 -20.06
N GLY A 275 -2.84 16.18 -18.76
CA GLY A 275 -3.80 16.03 -17.67
C GLY A 275 -4.53 14.72 -17.70
N ASP A 276 -5.84 14.69 -17.41
CA ASP A 276 -6.62 13.46 -17.32
C ASP A 276 -6.73 12.68 -18.63
N ALA A 277 -6.40 13.26 -19.77
CA ALA A 277 -6.23 12.53 -21.02
C ALA A 277 -4.97 11.65 -21.01
N ALA A 278 -3.90 12.10 -20.36
CA ALA A 278 -2.65 11.37 -20.20
C ALA A 278 -2.69 10.40 -19.00
N HIS A 279 -3.14 10.88 -17.85
CA HIS A 279 -3.20 10.12 -16.59
C HIS A 279 -4.21 10.75 -15.63
N SER A 280 -4.86 9.93 -14.81
CA SER A 280 -5.77 10.42 -13.76
C SER A 280 -5.28 10.04 -12.37
N ALA A 281 -5.61 10.83 -11.36
CA ALA A 281 -5.37 10.53 -9.95
C ALA A 281 -6.68 10.60 -9.17
N HIS A 282 -6.88 9.65 -8.24
CA HIS A 282 -8.11 9.59 -7.45
C HIS A 282 -8.29 10.87 -6.60
N PHE A 283 -9.51 11.35 -6.48
CA PHE A 283 -9.84 12.60 -5.76
C PHE A 283 -9.47 12.56 -4.27
N SER A 284 -9.34 11.38 -3.66
CA SER A 284 -8.98 11.22 -2.23
C SER A 284 -7.59 11.76 -1.84
N VAL A 285 -6.75 12.12 -2.82
CA VAL A 285 -5.44 12.75 -2.58
C VAL A 285 -5.42 14.23 -2.97
N GLY A 286 -6.52 14.77 -3.53
CA GLY A 286 -6.68 16.19 -3.84
C GLY A 286 -5.69 16.76 -4.87
N SER A 287 -5.13 15.93 -5.77
CA SER A 287 -3.99 16.35 -6.59
C SER A 287 -4.24 16.37 -8.10
N GLY A 288 -5.44 16.01 -8.58
CA GLY A 288 -5.72 15.87 -10.02
C GLY A 288 -5.51 17.18 -10.78
N THR A 289 -6.13 18.27 -10.34
CA THR A 289 -6.01 19.58 -10.99
C THR A 289 -4.58 20.14 -10.93
N LYS A 290 -3.91 19.96 -9.78
CA LYS A 290 -2.50 20.35 -9.64
C LYS A 290 -1.61 19.63 -10.65
N LEU A 291 -1.73 18.30 -10.76
CA LEU A 291 -0.97 17.52 -11.74
C LEU A 291 -1.21 18.00 -13.17
N ALA A 292 -2.46 18.25 -13.53
CA ALA A 292 -2.84 18.72 -14.85
C ALA A 292 -2.20 20.09 -15.18
N MET A 293 -2.11 20.99 -14.21
CA MET A 293 -1.43 22.28 -14.38
C MET A 293 0.09 22.14 -14.39
N GLU A 294 0.68 21.24 -13.62
CA GLU A 294 2.12 20.93 -13.68
C GLU A 294 2.52 20.31 -15.03
N ASP A 295 1.67 19.46 -15.60
CA ASP A 295 1.87 18.94 -16.95
C ASP A 295 1.88 20.07 -17.98
N ALA A 296 0.96 21.03 -17.83
CA ALA A 296 0.92 22.21 -18.70
C ALA A 296 2.20 23.04 -18.62
N ILE A 297 2.75 23.24 -17.41
CA ILE A 297 4.03 23.94 -17.20
C ILE A 297 5.17 23.21 -17.92
N ALA A 298 5.28 21.89 -17.69
CA ALA A 298 6.34 21.09 -18.29
C ALA A 298 6.24 21.06 -19.82
N LEU A 299 5.04 20.84 -20.35
CA LEU A 299 4.81 20.83 -21.80
C LEU A 299 5.13 22.17 -22.43
N ALA A 300 4.65 23.29 -21.87
CA ALA A 300 4.91 24.64 -22.39
C ALA A 300 6.41 24.96 -22.36
N ARG A 301 7.12 24.60 -21.29
CA ARG A 301 8.57 24.80 -21.17
C ARG A 301 9.34 24.07 -22.27
N GLU A 302 9.00 22.82 -22.56
CA GLU A 302 9.67 22.01 -23.57
C GLU A 302 9.28 22.42 -25.01
N LEU A 303 8.02 22.79 -25.25
CA LEU A 303 7.53 23.17 -26.56
C LEU A 303 7.99 24.55 -27.01
N THR A 304 8.05 25.54 -26.13
CA THR A 304 8.37 26.93 -26.50
C THR A 304 9.63 27.03 -27.34
N PRO A 305 10.79 26.49 -26.97
CA PRO A 305 11.99 26.54 -27.83
C PRO A 305 11.92 25.61 -29.03
N ALA A 306 11.06 24.58 -29.01
CA ALA A 306 10.97 23.58 -30.06
C ALA A 306 10.06 24.00 -31.23
N LEU A 307 9.02 24.80 -30.97
CA LEU A 307 8.05 25.21 -31.99
C LEU A 307 8.75 25.89 -33.19
N PRO A 308 9.62 26.90 -33.02
CA PRO A 308 10.28 27.51 -34.15
C PRO A 308 11.25 26.59 -34.92
N ALA A 309 11.73 25.53 -34.28
CA ALA A 309 12.71 24.59 -34.85
C ALA A 309 12.08 23.43 -35.65
N GLY A 310 10.75 23.32 -35.67
CA GLY A 310 9.98 22.41 -36.50
C GLY A 310 9.81 20.99 -35.92
N GLN A 311 9.19 20.08 -36.69
CA GLN A 311 8.71 18.79 -36.24
C GLN A 311 9.73 17.89 -35.51
N PRO A 312 11.01 17.78 -35.94
CA PRO A 312 11.97 16.98 -35.18
C PRO A 312 12.24 17.48 -33.75
N ALA A 313 12.26 18.83 -33.58
CA ALA A 313 12.45 19.46 -32.27
C ALA A 313 11.20 19.30 -31.40
N ILE A 314 10.02 19.39 -31.99
CA ILE A 314 8.73 19.17 -31.32
C ILE A 314 8.65 17.71 -30.80
N ALA A 315 9.00 16.72 -31.63
CA ALA A 315 9.03 15.32 -31.21
C ALA A 315 10.01 15.06 -30.05
N ALA A 316 11.19 15.69 -30.07
CA ALA A 316 12.15 15.61 -28.96
C ALA A 316 11.64 16.30 -27.69
N ALA A 317 10.90 17.42 -27.82
CA ALA A 317 10.26 18.13 -26.70
C ALA A 317 9.16 17.25 -26.04
N PHE A 318 8.34 16.58 -26.85
CA PHE A 318 7.34 15.66 -26.35
C PHE A 318 7.95 14.48 -25.57
N ALA A 319 9.06 13.93 -26.05
CA ALA A 319 9.77 12.87 -25.37
C ALA A 319 10.28 13.33 -23.99
N ARG A 320 10.93 14.49 -23.89
CA ARG A 320 11.39 15.04 -22.61
C ARG A 320 10.25 15.34 -21.64
N TYR A 321 9.16 15.92 -22.14
CA TYR A 321 7.93 16.14 -21.36
C TYR A 321 7.40 14.81 -20.78
N GLN A 322 7.26 13.80 -21.62
CA GLN A 322 6.79 12.49 -21.20
C GLN A 322 7.70 11.88 -20.14
N ASP A 323 9.01 11.83 -20.35
CA ASP A 323 9.98 11.19 -19.45
C ASP A 323 9.95 11.80 -18.04
N GLU A 324 9.86 13.14 -17.97
CA GLU A 324 9.75 13.85 -16.70
C GLU A 324 8.40 13.59 -16.01
N ARG A 325 7.30 13.86 -16.73
CA ARG A 325 5.98 13.89 -16.12
C ARG A 325 5.41 12.50 -15.86
N MET A 326 5.73 11.51 -16.68
CA MET A 326 5.29 10.14 -16.47
C MET A 326 5.83 9.56 -15.15
N THR A 327 7.10 9.85 -14.82
CA THR A 327 7.69 9.42 -13.54
C THR A 327 6.94 10.00 -12.35
N GLU A 328 6.64 11.30 -12.36
CA GLU A 328 5.90 11.97 -11.27
C GLU A 328 4.45 11.50 -11.20
N ALA A 329 3.78 11.34 -12.34
CA ALA A 329 2.42 10.80 -12.41
C ALA A 329 2.33 9.39 -11.84
N LEU A 330 3.27 8.50 -12.17
CA LEU A 330 3.32 7.12 -11.63
C LEU A 330 3.54 7.10 -10.12
N ARG A 331 4.43 7.96 -9.59
CA ARG A 331 4.66 8.09 -8.14
C ARG A 331 3.38 8.50 -7.41
N LEU A 332 2.67 9.48 -7.97
CA LEU A 332 1.43 9.95 -7.37
C LEU A 332 0.29 8.94 -7.53
N GLN A 333 0.16 8.29 -8.70
CA GLN A 333 -0.83 7.23 -8.91
C GLN A 333 -0.66 6.06 -7.93
N ASN A 334 0.58 5.68 -7.60
CA ASN A 334 0.84 4.65 -6.60
C ASN A 334 0.36 5.06 -5.20
N ALA A 335 0.61 6.30 -4.79
CA ALA A 335 0.11 6.83 -3.52
C ALA A 335 -1.41 6.99 -3.51
N ALA A 336 -1.98 7.47 -4.62
CA ALA A 336 -3.42 7.60 -4.81
C ALA A 336 -4.12 6.23 -4.81
N ARG A 337 -3.47 5.18 -5.35
CA ARG A 337 -4.00 3.81 -5.32
C ARG A 337 -4.17 3.32 -3.90
N ASN A 338 -3.15 3.43 -3.05
CA ASN A 338 -3.27 3.01 -1.65
C ASN A 338 -4.38 3.76 -0.91
N SER A 339 -4.51 5.07 -1.17
CA SER A 339 -5.58 5.89 -0.60
C SER A 339 -6.97 5.46 -1.10
N MET A 340 -7.11 5.26 -2.40
CA MET A 340 -8.35 4.81 -3.05
C MET A 340 -8.77 3.43 -2.55
N GLU A 341 -7.86 2.46 -2.53
CA GLU A 341 -8.13 1.11 -2.05
C GLU A 341 -8.56 1.10 -0.58
N TRP A 342 -8.01 2.00 0.25
CA TRP A 342 -8.44 2.15 1.63
C TRP A 342 -9.92 2.58 1.72
N PHE A 343 -10.34 3.56 0.92
CA PHE A 343 -11.73 4.03 0.91
C PHE A 343 -12.70 3.00 0.28
N GLU A 344 -12.32 2.38 -0.84
CA GLU A 344 -13.11 1.32 -1.49
C GLU A 344 -13.39 0.14 -0.55
N HIS A 345 -12.44 -0.12 0.37
CA HIS A 345 -12.53 -1.22 1.33
C HIS A 345 -12.70 -0.73 2.78
N VAL A 346 -13.33 0.40 3.01
CA VAL A 346 -13.51 0.99 4.36
C VAL A 346 -14.17 0.03 5.35
N LYS A 347 -15.03 -0.88 4.90
CA LYS A 347 -15.61 -1.96 5.70
C LYS A 347 -14.56 -2.82 6.42
N ARG A 348 -13.38 -2.93 5.83
CA ARG A 348 -12.23 -3.62 6.43
C ARG A 348 -11.79 -2.98 7.74
N TYR A 349 -11.89 -1.65 7.84
CA TYR A 349 -11.34 -0.85 8.93
C TYR A 349 -12.38 -0.34 9.92
N ILE A 350 -13.66 -0.32 9.57
CA ILE A 350 -14.71 0.31 10.39
C ILE A 350 -14.80 -0.27 11.80
N HIS A 351 -14.32 -1.48 12.03
CA HIS A 351 -14.27 -2.12 13.35
C HIS A 351 -13.17 -1.58 14.27
N LEU A 352 -12.13 -0.94 13.72
CA LEU A 352 -11.02 -0.41 14.52
C LEU A 352 -11.52 0.63 15.54
N PRO A 353 -10.89 0.73 16.70
CA PRO A 353 -11.13 1.85 17.60
C PRO A 353 -10.99 3.19 16.87
N PRO A 354 -11.78 4.22 17.22
CA PRO A 354 -11.77 5.49 16.49
C PRO A 354 -10.39 6.13 16.33
N GLU A 355 -9.53 6.05 17.35
CA GLU A 355 -8.15 6.56 17.31
C GLU A 355 -7.31 5.83 16.26
N GLN A 356 -7.40 4.51 16.21
CA GLN A 356 -6.67 3.69 15.24
C GLN A 356 -7.24 3.85 13.83
N PHE A 357 -8.57 3.95 13.71
CA PHE A 357 -9.23 4.21 12.44
C PHE A 357 -8.79 5.54 11.84
N ALA A 358 -8.79 6.63 12.63
CA ALA A 358 -8.35 7.95 12.20
C ALA A 358 -6.87 7.92 11.78
N TYR A 359 -6.01 7.29 12.58
CA TYR A 359 -4.58 7.14 12.25
C TYR A 359 -4.38 6.32 10.96
N SER A 360 -5.13 5.22 10.78
CA SER A 360 -5.10 4.41 9.56
C SER A 360 -5.49 5.23 8.33
N LEU A 361 -6.54 6.06 8.45
CA LEU A 361 -6.97 6.98 7.39
C LEU A 361 -5.89 8.02 7.06
N LEU A 362 -5.31 8.67 8.05
CA LEU A 362 -4.30 9.72 7.84
C LEU A 362 -3.01 9.18 7.19
N THR A 363 -2.67 7.92 7.45
CA THR A 363 -1.48 7.26 6.90
C THR A 363 -1.77 6.33 5.72
N ARG A 364 -3.00 6.30 5.18
CA ARG A 364 -3.48 5.36 4.16
C ARG A 364 -2.67 5.37 2.86
N SER A 365 -2.19 6.53 2.45
CA SER A 365 -1.38 6.68 1.22
C SER A 365 0.04 6.12 1.35
N GLN A 366 0.48 5.79 2.57
CA GLN A 366 1.85 5.39 2.93
C GLN A 366 2.93 6.45 2.59
N ARG A 367 2.52 7.65 2.16
CA ARG A 367 3.42 8.82 1.99
C ARG A 367 3.60 9.58 3.29
N VAL A 368 2.55 9.65 4.10
CA VAL A 368 2.59 10.23 5.44
C VAL A 368 2.96 9.12 6.41
N SER A 369 4.15 9.20 6.96
CA SER A 369 4.68 8.27 7.95
C SER A 369 4.37 8.74 9.37
N HIS A 370 4.74 7.97 10.39
CA HIS A 370 4.52 8.32 11.79
C HIS A 370 5.26 9.61 12.19
N GLU A 371 6.55 9.71 11.85
CA GLU A 371 7.35 10.91 12.16
C GLU A 371 6.99 12.09 11.24
N ASN A 372 6.57 11.84 10.01
CA ASN A 372 6.06 12.87 9.11
C ASN A 372 4.78 13.51 9.66
N LEU A 373 3.89 12.68 10.25
CA LEU A 373 2.69 13.16 10.91
C LEU A 373 3.04 13.92 12.20
N ARG A 374 4.07 13.49 12.95
CA ARG A 374 4.58 14.20 14.13
C ARG A 374 5.13 15.59 13.80
N LEU A 375 5.82 15.73 12.66
CA LEU A 375 6.31 17.04 12.20
C LEU A 375 5.17 18.02 11.92
N ARG A 376 3.99 17.50 11.54
CA ARG A 376 2.79 18.31 11.29
C ARG A 376 2.01 18.59 12.58
N ASP A 377 1.77 17.53 13.35
CA ASP A 377 0.98 17.58 14.59
C ASP A 377 1.60 16.63 15.64
N ALA A 378 2.53 17.17 16.41
CA ALA A 378 3.18 16.44 17.49
C ALA A 378 2.21 16.04 18.60
N ALA A 379 1.18 16.86 18.86
CA ALA A 379 0.18 16.62 19.92
C ALA A 379 -0.73 15.45 19.54
N TYR A 380 -1.18 15.41 18.28
CA TYR A 380 -1.96 14.29 17.76
C TYR A 380 -1.21 12.96 17.85
N VAL A 381 0.05 12.92 17.36
CA VAL A 381 0.84 11.68 17.41
C VAL A 381 1.12 11.24 18.83
N ALA A 382 1.45 12.17 19.74
CA ALA A 382 1.60 11.85 21.16
C ALA A 382 0.29 11.33 21.79
N GLY A 383 -0.86 11.82 21.32
CA GLY A 383 -2.19 11.31 21.69
C GLY A 383 -2.39 9.87 21.26
N VAL A 384 -2.05 9.54 20.00
CA VAL A 384 -2.11 8.19 19.45
C VAL A 384 -1.18 7.23 20.20
N GLU A 385 0.05 7.64 20.48
CA GLU A 385 1.02 6.83 21.24
C GLU A 385 0.52 6.54 22.66
N ARG A 386 0.00 7.54 23.38
CA ARG A 386 -0.60 7.35 24.72
C ARG A 386 -1.80 6.41 24.67
N TRP A 387 -2.68 6.61 23.69
CA TRP A 387 -3.83 5.73 23.50
C TRP A 387 -3.37 4.29 23.25
N PHE A 388 -2.43 4.08 22.34
CA PHE A 388 -1.93 2.77 21.98
C PHE A 388 -1.23 2.08 23.17
N ALA A 389 -0.38 2.79 23.90
CA ALA A 389 0.27 2.30 25.11
C ALA A 389 -0.77 1.96 26.21
N GLY A 390 -1.80 2.79 26.38
CA GLY A 390 -2.88 2.56 27.35
C GLY A 390 -3.73 1.33 27.07
N THR A 391 -3.84 0.89 25.81
CA THR A 391 -4.52 -0.36 25.45
C THR A 391 -3.66 -1.62 25.73
N THR A 392 -2.36 -1.44 25.95
CA THR A 392 -1.38 -2.54 26.07
C THR A 392 -0.71 -2.63 27.43
N THR A 393 -0.66 -1.50 28.19
CA THR A 393 0.02 -1.41 29.51
C THR A 393 -0.68 -0.45 30.46
N ARG A 394 -0.65 -0.76 31.77
CA ARG A 394 -0.94 0.27 32.80
C ARG A 394 0.23 1.23 32.85
N VAL A 395 0.04 2.47 32.39
CA VAL A 395 1.05 3.53 32.46
C VAL A 395 1.29 3.91 33.90
N THR A 396 2.54 3.80 34.36
CA THR A 396 2.94 4.10 35.76
C THR A 396 3.82 5.35 35.93
N SER A 397 4.11 6.14 34.88
CA SER A 397 4.92 7.35 35.01
C SER A 397 4.45 8.53 34.15
N HIS A 398 4.51 9.73 34.71
CA HIS A 398 3.92 10.97 34.19
C HIS A 398 4.88 11.88 33.38
N GLU A 399 6.15 11.53 33.15
CA GLU A 399 7.15 12.52 32.76
C GLU A 399 8.04 12.17 31.53
N SER A 400 7.76 11.10 30.78
CA SER A 400 8.54 10.79 29.57
C SER A 400 7.69 10.88 28.30
N ARG A 401 8.33 11.06 27.14
CA ARG A 401 7.74 10.90 25.82
C ARG A 401 6.86 9.63 25.80
N PRO A 402 5.65 9.67 25.24
CA PRO A 402 4.81 8.47 25.12
C PRO A 402 5.58 7.35 24.39
N THR A 403 5.40 6.10 24.83
CA THR A 403 6.06 4.94 24.21
C THR A 403 5.58 4.77 22.77
N PRO A 404 6.47 4.82 21.75
CA PRO A 404 6.09 4.57 20.38
C PRO A 404 5.50 3.17 20.21
N PRO A 405 4.56 2.96 19.26
CA PRO A 405 3.85 1.69 19.09
C PRO A 405 4.76 0.46 18.98
N MET A 406 5.90 0.57 18.30
CA MET A 406 6.85 -0.53 18.15
C MET A 406 7.46 -1.03 19.48
N PHE A 407 7.53 -0.19 20.50
CA PHE A 407 8.08 -0.53 21.83
C PHE A 407 7.01 -0.89 22.86
N THR A 408 5.76 -1.00 22.45
CA THR A 408 4.68 -1.50 23.32
C THR A 408 4.70 -3.03 23.38
N PRO A 409 4.35 -3.64 24.54
CA PRO A 409 4.32 -5.09 24.66
C PRO A 409 3.23 -5.73 23.79
N PHE A 410 3.42 -7.01 23.48
CA PHE A 410 2.42 -7.83 22.80
C PHE A 410 2.37 -9.22 23.43
N ARG A 411 1.17 -9.78 23.56
CA ARG A 411 0.98 -11.10 24.18
C ARG A 411 0.33 -12.06 23.21
N LEU A 412 0.94 -13.25 23.11
CA LEU A 412 0.40 -14.40 22.41
C LEU A 412 0.30 -15.56 23.41
N ARG A 413 -0.91 -16.01 23.73
CA ARG A 413 -1.15 -17.00 24.80
C ARG A 413 -0.41 -16.66 26.09
N GLY A 414 0.47 -17.58 26.58
CA GLY A 414 1.32 -17.36 27.74
C GLY A 414 2.60 -16.58 27.48
N MET A 415 2.96 -16.33 26.22
CA MET A 415 4.18 -15.65 25.84
C MET A 415 3.97 -14.14 25.77
N GLU A 416 4.80 -13.38 26.49
CA GLU A 416 4.86 -11.92 26.42
C GLU A 416 6.11 -11.48 25.64
N LEU A 417 5.92 -10.57 24.71
CA LEU A 417 6.94 -9.86 23.93
C LEU A 417 7.03 -8.41 24.42
N ARG A 418 8.23 -7.92 24.74
CA ARG A 418 8.43 -6.57 25.30
C ARG A 418 8.31 -5.45 24.27
N ASN A 419 8.45 -5.78 23.01
CA ASN A 419 8.25 -4.87 21.88
C ASN A 419 7.69 -5.65 20.69
N ARG A 420 7.46 -4.99 19.57
CA ARG A 420 6.80 -5.57 18.40
C ARG A 420 7.75 -5.88 17.24
N VAL A 421 9.06 -5.88 17.52
CA VAL A 421 10.09 -6.18 16.51
C VAL A 421 10.46 -7.65 16.56
N VAL A 422 10.41 -8.28 15.40
CA VAL A 422 10.77 -9.68 15.18
C VAL A 422 11.98 -9.77 14.26
N VAL A 423 12.95 -10.61 14.59
CA VAL A 423 14.00 -11.02 13.65
C VAL A 423 13.38 -12.02 12.68
N SER A 424 13.29 -11.66 11.39
CA SER A 424 12.71 -12.53 10.36
C SER A 424 13.49 -13.83 10.22
N PRO A 425 12.83 -14.98 9.95
CA PRO A 425 13.52 -16.20 9.54
C PRO A 425 14.35 -15.95 8.27
N MET A 426 15.62 -16.29 8.31
CA MET A 426 16.58 -16.11 7.21
C MET A 426 17.49 -17.32 7.13
N ASP A 427 17.48 -18.04 6.01
CA ASP A 427 18.32 -19.22 5.82
C ASP A 427 19.79 -18.82 5.67
N MET A 428 20.64 -19.30 6.57
CA MET A 428 22.08 -19.00 6.63
C MET A 428 22.94 -20.08 5.98
N TYR A 429 22.37 -21.28 5.75
CA TYR A 429 23.02 -22.40 5.09
C TYR A 429 24.43 -22.74 5.66
N SER A 430 24.59 -22.66 6.99
CA SER A 430 25.86 -22.83 7.68
C SER A 430 25.94 -24.06 8.57
N ALA A 431 24.91 -24.91 8.55
CA ALA A 431 24.87 -26.15 9.31
C ALA A 431 25.70 -27.27 8.63
N VAL A 432 26.09 -28.24 9.39
CA VAL A 432 26.72 -29.48 8.91
C VAL A 432 25.84 -30.64 9.37
N ASP A 433 25.38 -31.44 8.43
CA ASP A 433 24.44 -32.56 8.70
C ASP A 433 23.19 -32.15 9.50
N GLY A 434 22.69 -30.96 9.25
CA GLY A 434 21.55 -30.39 9.97
C GLY A 434 21.89 -29.85 11.36
N VAL A 435 23.11 -30.00 11.85
CA VAL A 435 23.53 -29.60 13.20
C VAL A 435 23.85 -28.10 13.23
N PRO A 436 23.09 -27.27 13.98
CA PRO A 436 23.47 -25.87 14.18
C PRO A 436 24.78 -25.77 14.97
N ASN A 437 25.58 -24.75 14.68
CA ASN A 437 26.91 -24.55 15.21
C ASN A 437 27.08 -23.16 15.84
N ASP A 438 28.30 -22.77 16.14
CA ASP A 438 28.59 -21.48 16.81
C ASP A 438 28.23 -20.27 15.93
N PHE A 439 28.17 -20.41 14.60
CA PHE A 439 27.65 -19.36 13.73
C PHE A 439 26.19 -19.02 14.08
N HIS A 440 25.34 -20.03 14.29
CA HIS A 440 23.92 -19.84 14.64
C HIS A 440 23.77 -19.21 16.02
N LEU A 441 24.61 -19.60 17.00
CA LEU A 441 24.65 -18.99 18.32
C LEU A 441 25.00 -17.50 18.24
N VAL A 442 26.05 -17.15 17.51
CA VAL A 442 26.47 -15.75 17.33
C VAL A 442 25.41 -14.97 16.55
N HIS A 443 24.90 -15.54 15.47
CA HIS A 443 23.90 -14.91 14.61
C HIS A 443 22.62 -14.56 15.36
N LEU A 444 22.00 -15.52 16.02
CA LEU A 444 20.72 -15.34 16.74
C LEU A 444 20.95 -14.59 18.06
N GLY A 445 22.01 -14.93 18.79
CA GLY A 445 22.36 -14.31 20.07
C GLY A 445 22.65 -12.82 19.92
N ALA A 446 23.39 -12.39 18.89
CA ALA A 446 23.65 -10.98 18.65
C ALA A 446 22.36 -10.16 18.42
N ARG A 447 21.38 -10.71 17.74
CA ARG A 447 20.09 -10.04 17.48
C ARG A 447 19.18 -10.03 18.68
N ALA A 448 19.22 -11.07 19.52
CA ALA A 448 18.55 -11.09 20.82
C ALA A 448 19.16 -10.02 21.76
N LEU A 449 20.49 -9.94 21.85
CA LEU A 449 21.22 -8.86 22.55
C LEU A 449 20.91 -7.49 21.95
N GLY A 450 20.60 -7.42 20.66
CA GLY A 450 20.23 -6.24 19.91
C GLY A 450 18.82 -5.71 20.18
N GLY A 451 18.06 -6.34 21.08
CA GLY A 451 16.79 -5.79 21.61
C GLY A 451 15.52 -6.22 20.87
N ALA A 452 15.59 -7.05 19.83
CA ALA A 452 14.39 -7.61 19.22
C ALA A 452 13.63 -8.49 20.25
N ALA A 453 12.29 -8.38 20.28
CA ALA A 453 11.49 -9.13 21.26
C ALA A 453 11.31 -10.61 20.91
N LEU A 454 11.32 -10.94 19.62
CA LEU A 454 11.24 -12.31 19.12
C LEU A 454 12.34 -12.54 18.09
N VAL A 455 13.14 -13.59 18.30
CA VAL A 455 14.14 -14.05 17.34
C VAL A 455 13.66 -15.32 16.70
N MET A 456 13.49 -15.33 15.37
CA MET A 456 13.09 -16.54 14.64
C MET A 456 14.33 -17.17 13.99
N THR A 457 14.43 -18.49 14.08
CA THR A 457 15.49 -19.24 13.42
C THR A 457 15.26 -19.25 11.90
N GLU A 458 16.28 -19.60 11.13
CA GLU A 458 16.10 -20.10 9.77
C GLU A 458 15.19 -21.35 9.75
N MET A 459 14.75 -21.77 8.55
CA MET A 459 13.94 -22.98 8.42
C MET A 459 14.71 -24.22 8.92
N ALA A 460 14.29 -24.74 10.08
CA ALA A 460 14.77 -26.01 10.59
C ALA A 460 13.99 -27.17 9.94
N CYS A 461 14.70 -28.02 9.23
CA CYS A 461 14.12 -29.10 8.44
C CYS A 461 13.66 -30.26 9.33
N VAL A 462 12.49 -30.85 9.04
CA VAL A 462 11.87 -31.88 9.85
C VAL A 462 12.41 -33.29 9.57
N SER A 463 13.20 -33.43 8.47
CA SER A 463 13.88 -34.67 8.09
C SER A 463 15.11 -34.36 7.21
N PRO A 464 16.02 -35.31 6.94
CA PRO A 464 17.18 -35.08 6.05
C PRO A 464 16.76 -34.65 4.63
N GLU A 465 15.72 -35.25 4.07
CA GLU A 465 15.19 -34.92 2.76
C GLU A 465 14.35 -33.61 2.73
N ALA A 466 14.00 -33.08 3.89
CA ALA A 466 13.33 -31.80 3.99
C ALA A 466 14.24 -30.59 3.75
N ARG A 467 15.56 -30.79 3.63
CA ARG A 467 16.54 -29.71 3.45
C ARG A 467 16.45 -29.07 2.06
N ILE A 468 16.68 -27.77 2.00
CA ILE A 468 16.87 -27.05 0.73
C ILE A 468 18.25 -27.40 0.18
N THR A 469 19.29 -27.23 1.00
CA THR A 469 20.68 -27.51 0.71
C THR A 469 21.31 -28.35 1.82
N LEU A 470 22.52 -28.84 1.62
CA LEU A 470 23.29 -29.53 2.67
C LEU A 470 23.59 -28.64 3.89
N GLY A 471 23.58 -27.30 3.71
CA GLY A 471 23.85 -26.34 4.76
C GLY A 471 22.65 -25.96 5.64
N CYS A 472 21.44 -26.52 5.38
CA CYS A 472 20.26 -26.23 6.19
C CYS A 472 20.36 -26.84 7.59
N THR A 473 19.77 -26.13 8.59
CA THR A 473 19.59 -26.68 9.93
C THR A 473 18.46 -27.72 9.98
N GLY A 474 18.50 -28.60 10.95
CA GLY A 474 17.50 -29.63 11.19
C GLY A 474 16.94 -29.66 12.60
N MET A 475 15.81 -30.35 12.74
CA MET A 475 15.22 -30.75 14.02
C MET A 475 14.68 -32.18 13.90
N TYR A 476 15.57 -33.13 13.52
CA TYR A 476 15.22 -34.54 13.29
C TYR A 476 16.15 -35.55 13.96
N ALA A 477 17.14 -35.08 14.74
CA ALA A 477 18.08 -35.91 15.48
C ALA A 477 18.42 -35.32 16.85
N ALA A 478 18.78 -36.17 17.82
CA ALA A 478 19.12 -35.73 19.19
C ALA A 478 20.28 -34.73 19.23
N ALA A 479 21.25 -34.81 18.30
CA ALA A 479 22.34 -33.89 18.19
C ALA A 479 21.85 -32.44 17.88
N HIS A 480 20.76 -32.31 17.13
CA HIS A 480 20.16 -31.00 16.82
C HIS A 480 19.56 -30.36 18.09
N VAL A 481 18.85 -31.14 18.91
CA VAL A 481 18.26 -30.68 20.17
C VAL A 481 19.31 -30.08 21.08
N ALA A 482 20.42 -30.80 21.30
CA ALA A 482 21.49 -30.33 22.19
C ALA A 482 22.12 -28.99 21.73
N ARG A 483 22.29 -28.82 20.42
CA ARG A 483 22.86 -27.60 19.84
C ARG A 483 21.87 -26.44 19.84
N TRP A 484 20.61 -26.69 19.49
CA TRP A 484 19.56 -25.68 19.59
C TRP A 484 19.32 -25.24 21.03
N ARG A 485 19.32 -26.17 22.01
CA ARG A 485 19.20 -25.83 23.42
C ARG A 485 20.27 -24.82 23.85
N ARG A 486 21.52 -24.98 23.42
CA ARG A 486 22.59 -24.00 23.72
C ARG A 486 22.26 -22.60 23.21
N VAL A 487 21.62 -22.48 22.04
CA VAL A 487 21.19 -21.19 21.50
C VAL A 487 20.02 -20.64 22.31
N VAL A 488 19.03 -21.47 22.63
CA VAL A 488 17.86 -21.08 23.44
C VAL A 488 18.28 -20.63 24.83
N ASP A 489 19.14 -21.40 25.51
CA ASP A 489 19.64 -21.08 26.85
C ASP A 489 20.38 -19.74 26.83
N PHE A 490 21.22 -19.48 25.84
CA PHE A 490 21.89 -18.18 25.69
C PHE A 490 20.90 -17.03 25.56
N VAL A 491 19.87 -17.17 24.71
CA VAL A 491 18.86 -16.12 24.51
C VAL A 491 18.14 -15.86 25.83
N HIS A 492 17.69 -16.89 26.54
CA HIS A 492 16.94 -16.76 27.79
C HIS A 492 17.78 -16.23 28.96
N GLU A 493 19.05 -16.64 29.04
CA GLU A 493 19.95 -16.21 30.13
C GLU A 493 20.36 -14.74 30.00
N TRP A 494 20.68 -14.29 28.76
CA TRP A 494 21.32 -13.01 28.55
C TRP A 494 20.39 -11.92 28.04
N THR A 495 19.16 -12.26 27.64
CA THR A 495 18.24 -11.30 27.03
C THR A 495 16.80 -11.53 27.49
N PRO A 496 15.92 -10.51 27.40
CA PRO A 496 14.48 -10.70 27.60
C PRO A 496 13.76 -11.18 26.34
N ALA A 497 14.47 -11.48 25.26
CA ALA A 497 13.89 -11.92 24.00
C ALA A 497 13.29 -13.33 24.12
N ARG A 498 12.32 -13.61 23.26
CA ARG A 498 11.79 -14.96 23.02
C ARG A 498 12.37 -15.51 21.72
N ILE A 499 12.39 -16.85 21.62
CA ILE A 499 12.94 -17.52 20.45
C ILE A 499 11.92 -18.50 19.83
N CYS A 500 11.76 -18.43 18.51
CA CYS A 500 10.85 -19.25 17.72
C CYS A 500 11.63 -20.15 16.76
N LEU A 501 11.29 -21.44 16.72
CA LEU A 501 11.80 -22.37 15.71
C LEU A 501 10.86 -22.40 14.50
N GLN A 502 11.36 -22.05 13.30
CA GLN A 502 10.60 -22.24 12.07
C GLN A 502 10.80 -23.66 11.55
N LEU A 503 9.73 -24.47 11.56
CA LEU A 503 9.72 -25.85 11.05
C LEU A 503 9.29 -25.87 9.59
N GLY A 504 10.01 -26.61 8.75
CA GLY A 504 9.67 -26.69 7.34
C GLY A 504 10.19 -27.93 6.63
N HIS A 505 9.68 -28.11 5.42
CA HIS A 505 10.10 -29.10 4.45
C HIS A 505 10.19 -28.44 3.08
N SER A 506 11.37 -28.47 2.46
CA SER A 506 11.66 -27.79 1.20
C SER A 506 10.77 -28.25 0.03
N GLY A 507 10.27 -29.50 0.11
CA GLY A 507 9.49 -30.07 -0.98
C GLY A 507 10.30 -30.09 -2.30
N ARG A 508 9.67 -29.70 -3.37
CA ARG A 508 10.23 -29.64 -4.74
C ARG A 508 11.39 -28.64 -4.91
N LYS A 509 11.68 -27.81 -3.92
CA LYS A 509 12.80 -26.85 -3.94
C LYS A 509 14.03 -27.37 -3.19
N GLY A 510 14.01 -28.63 -2.77
CA GLY A 510 15.11 -29.29 -2.08
C GLY A 510 16.22 -29.80 -2.98
N ALA A 511 17.26 -30.34 -2.35
CA ALA A 511 18.43 -30.95 -3.00
C ALA A 511 19.16 -30.00 -3.96
N THR A 512 19.34 -28.74 -3.55
CA THR A 512 20.05 -27.72 -4.33
C THR A 512 21.44 -27.43 -3.73
N ARG A 513 22.28 -26.82 -4.55
CA ARG A 513 23.58 -26.28 -4.12
C ARG A 513 23.38 -25.11 -3.16
N LEU A 514 24.45 -24.76 -2.43
CA LEU A 514 24.45 -23.54 -1.63
C LEU A 514 24.24 -22.30 -2.54
N PRO A 515 23.51 -21.25 -2.09
CA PRO A 515 23.17 -20.12 -2.95
C PRO A 515 24.37 -19.40 -3.57
N TRP A 516 25.49 -19.36 -2.89
CA TRP A 516 26.75 -18.79 -3.41
C TRP A 516 27.50 -19.68 -4.41
N GLU A 517 27.09 -20.95 -4.55
CA GLU A 517 27.54 -21.89 -5.58
C GLU A 517 26.60 -21.94 -6.79
N GLY A 518 25.41 -21.35 -6.63
CA GLY A 518 24.36 -21.28 -7.65
C GLY A 518 22.97 -21.36 -7.05
N THR A 519 22.18 -20.29 -7.16
CA THR A 519 20.82 -20.21 -6.64
C THR A 519 19.89 -21.16 -7.40
N ASP A 520 19.18 -22.04 -6.67
CA ASP A 520 18.24 -23.03 -7.19
C ASP A 520 18.86 -23.97 -8.25
N VAL A 521 20.14 -24.30 -8.11
CA VAL A 521 20.83 -25.27 -8.98
C VAL A 521 20.80 -26.64 -8.32
N TRP A 522 20.42 -27.66 -9.09
CA TRP A 522 20.40 -29.05 -8.64
C TRP A 522 21.78 -29.47 -8.10
N LEU A 523 21.79 -30.20 -6.96
CA LEU A 523 23.02 -30.64 -6.29
C LEU A 523 23.83 -31.67 -7.14
N GLY A 524 23.15 -32.42 -8.02
CA GLY A 524 23.79 -33.48 -8.82
C GLY A 524 24.02 -34.75 -7.97
N ASP A 525 25.25 -35.29 -8.09
CA ASP A 525 25.64 -36.44 -7.28
C ASP A 525 25.55 -36.13 -5.80
N GLY A 526 24.79 -36.92 -5.08
CA GLY A 526 24.45 -36.67 -3.65
C GLY A 526 23.12 -35.95 -3.41
N GLY A 527 22.41 -35.56 -4.50
CA GLY A 527 21.01 -35.09 -4.38
C GLY A 527 20.07 -36.23 -3.97
N TRP A 528 18.95 -35.85 -3.37
CA TRP A 528 17.91 -36.79 -2.90
C TRP A 528 16.59 -36.56 -3.65
N GLU A 529 15.71 -37.57 -3.62
CA GLU A 529 14.37 -37.46 -4.18
C GLU A 529 13.56 -36.39 -3.44
N THR A 530 12.98 -35.46 -4.18
CA THR A 530 12.13 -34.41 -3.63
C THR A 530 10.65 -34.80 -3.71
N LEU A 531 9.85 -34.28 -2.80
CA LEU A 531 8.42 -34.56 -2.68
C LEU A 531 7.57 -33.33 -3.02
N GLY A 532 6.36 -33.56 -3.53
CA GLY A 532 5.39 -32.51 -3.81
C GLY A 532 3.96 -33.04 -3.86
N PRO A 533 2.94 -32.18 -3.89
CA PRO A 533 1.56 -32.63 -4.08
C PRO A 533 1.38 -33.31 -5.45
N SER A 534 2.16 -32.92 -6.44
CA SER A 534 2.19 -33.45 -7.81
C SER A 534 3.61 -33.40 -8.37
N GLY A 535 3.84 -33.98 -9.56
CA GLY A 535 5.15 -34.01 -10.22
C GLY A 535 5.58 -32.71 -10.90
N ALA A 536 5.06 -31.54 -10.45
CA ALA A 536 5.42 -30.24 -11.03
C ALA A 536 6.75 -29.73 -10.45
N PRO A 537 7.84 -29.61 -11.24
CA PRO A 537 9.13 -29.11 -10.77
C PRO A 537 9.04 -27.60 -10.48
N TYR A 538 9.99 -27.07 -9.69
CA TYR A 538 10.07 -25.62 -9.44
C TYR A 538 10.42 -24.85 -10.72
N HIS A 539 11.34 -25.38 -11.50
CA HIS A 539 11.69 -24.95 -12.87
C HIS A 539 12.33 -26.09 -13.63
N ALA A 540 12.51 -25.92 -14.95
CA ALA A 540 13.01 -26.97 -15.85
C ALA A 540 14.42 -27.50 -15.52
N GLY A 541 15.21 -26.75 -14.73
CA GLY A 541 16.57 -27.18 -14.31
C GLY A 541 16.60 -28.03 -13.04
N LEU A 542 15.46 -28.28 -12.39
CA LEU A 542 15.35 -29.17 -11.22
C LEU A 542 14.60 -30.45 -11.59
N PRO A 543 14.92 -31.59 -10.97
CA PRO A 543 14.16 -32.82 -11.12
C PRO A 543 12.69 -32.63 -10.73
N ALA A 544 11.79 -33.31 -11.42
CA ALA A 544 10.41 -33.37 -11.03
C ALA A 544 10.29 -34.06 -9.64
N PRO A 545 9.57 -33.47 -8.69
CA PRO A 545 9.34 -34.13 -7.41
C PRO A 545 8.44 -35.33 -7.60
N ARG A 546 8.61 -36.35 -6.76
CA ARG A 546 7.65 -37.43 -6.68
C ARG A 546 6.34 -36.96 -6.02
N ALA A 547 5.21 -37.25 -6.66
CA ALA A 547 3.90 -36.97 -6.06
C ALA A 547 3.70 -37.82 -4.79
N MET A 548 3.34 -37.16 -3.69
CA MET A 548 3.15 -37.82 -2.40
C MET A 548 1.96 -38.75 -2.42
N THR A 549 2.16 -39.98 -1.90
CA THR A 549 1.10 -40.92 -1.51
C THR A 549 0.50 -40.51 -0.18
N ARG A 550 -0.56 -41.16 0.26
CA ARG A 550 -1.11 -40.96 1.62
C ARG A 550 -0.08 -41.35 2.69
N ASP A 551 0.65 -42.44 2.49
CA ASP A 551 1.69 -42.90 3.43
C ASP A 551 2.82 -41.87 3.54
N ASP A 552 3.22 -41.22 2.43
CA ASP A 552 4.19 -40.11 2.46
C ASP A 552 3.66 -38.94 3.27
N MET A 553 2.37 -38.57 3.06
CA MET A 553 1.73 -37.47 3.77
C MET A 553 1.66 -37.75 5.28
N ASP A 554 1.31 -38.96 5.69
CA ASP A 554 1.29 -39.39 7.08
C ASP A 554 2.69 -39.39 7.70
N ARG A 555 3.70 -39.94 7.00
CA ARG A 555 5.10 -39.93 7.41
C ARG A 555 5.62 -38.50 7.63
N VAL A 556 5.41 -37.61 6.69
CA VAL A 556 5.89 -36.20 6.79
C VAL A 556 5.13 -35.46 7.91
N ARG A 557 3.81 -35.68 8.09
CA ARG A 557 3.07 -35.15 9.24
C ARG A 557 3.72 -35.57 10.55
N ASP A 558 4.05 -36.85 10.67
CA ASP A 558 4.66 -37.42 11.90
C ASP A 558 6.11 -36.89 12.08
N GLU A 559 6.83 -36.52 11.01
CA GLU A 559 8.12 -35.84 11.08
C GLU A 559 7.97 -34.43 11.68
N PHE A 560 6.93 -33.66 11.28
CA PHE A 560 6.62 -32.38 11.92
C PHE A 560 6.28 -32.53 13.41
N VAL A 561 5.52 -33.55 13.78
CA VAL A 561 5.18 -33.85 15.20
C VAL A 561 6.45 -34.17 15.99
N ARG A 562 7.34 -35.02 15.47
CA ARG A 562 8.62 -35.33 16.13
C ARG A 562 9.51 -34.10 16.28
N ALA A 563 9.63 -33.31 15.24
CA ALA A 563 10.39 -32.03 15.27
C ALA A 563 9.81 -31.07 16.31
N THR A 564 8.48 -31.01 16.45
CA THR A 564 7.80 -30.22 17.49
C THR A 564 8.14 -30.70 18.89
N ALA A 565 8.13 -32.00 19.15
CA ALA A 565 8.55 -32.56 20.45
C ALA A 565 10.03 -32.23 20.76
N MET A 566 10.90 -32.32 19.77
CA MET A 566 12.31 -31.93 19.90
C MET A 566 12.47 -30.42 20.17
N ALA A 567 11.60 -29.56 19.59
CA ALA A 567 11.60 -28.12 19.86
C ALA A 567 11.22 -27.81 21.32
N ILE A 568 10.25 -28.57 21.87
CA ILE A 568 9.90 -28.50 23.30
C ILE A 568 11.12 -28.86 24.17
N ASP A 569 11.78 -29.96 23.84
CA ASP A 569 12.97 -30.43 24.55
C ASP A 569 14.11 -29.44 24.46
N ALA A 570 14.29 -28.73 23.33
CA ALA A 570 15.29 -27.69 23.18
C ALA A 570 14.94 -26.39 23.92
N GLY A 571 13.70 -26.21 24.38
CA GLY A 571 13.25 -25.07 25.18
C GLY A 571 12.67 -23.89 24.39
N PHE A 572 12.35 -24.04 23.11
CA PHE A 572 11.77 -22.96 22.29
C PHE A 572 10.45 -22.44 22.87
N ASP A 573 10.28 -21.11 22.87
CA ASP A 573 9.05 -20.43 23.33
C ASP A 573 7.88 -20.58 22.35
N MET A 574 8.17 -20.72 21.06
CA MET A 574 7.21 -20.69 19.95
C MET A 574 7.70 -21.58 18.80
N VAL A 575 6.79 -22.10 18.02
CA VAL A 575 7.10 -22.70 16.71
C VAL A 575 6.34 -21.99 15.59
N GLU A 576 6.92 -21.96 14.39
CA GLU A 576 6.27 -21.47 13.19
C GLU A 576 6.26 -22.57 12.12
N LEU A 577 5.11 -22.87 11.52
CA LEU A 577 5.03 -23.74 10.35
C LEU A 577 5.31 -22.91 9.08
N HIS A 578 6.28 -23.37 8.29
CA HIS A 578 6.58 -22.74 7.01
C HIS A 578 5.64 -23.26 5.90
N ALA A 579 4.54 -22.54 5.68
CA ALA A 579 3.56 -22.80 4.60
C ALA A 579 3.59 -21.75 3.50
N ALA A 580 4.79 -21.19 3.21
CA ALA A 580 5.01 -20.14 2.21
C ALA A 580 6.10 -20.53 1.19
N HIS A 581 6.35 -19.66 0.21
CA HIS A 581 7.51 -19.63 -0.69
C HIS A 581 7.68 -20.86 -1.60
N GLY A 582 6.58 -21.59 -1.86
CA GLY A 582 6.61 -22.77 -2.73
C GLY A 582 7.28 -24.00 -2.13
N TYR A 583 7.52 -24.00 -0.79
CA TYR A 583 7.93 -25.18 -0.05
C TYR A 583 6.76 -26.17 0.11
N LEU A 584 6.97 -27.32 0.77
CA LEU A 584 6.03 -28.42 0.71
C LEU A 584 4.59 -28.04 1.05
N LEU A 585 4.33 -27.46 2.24
CA LEU A 585 2.98 -27.08 2.66
C LEU A 585 2.38 -26.00 1.76
N SER A 586 3.19 -25.01 1.36
CA SER A 586 2.80 -24.00 0.38
C SER A 586 2.43 -24.58 -0.98
N SER A 587 3.13 -25.64 -1.40
CA SER A 587 2.84 -26.32 -2.67
C SER A 587 1.48 -26.99 -2.69
N PHE A 588 0.97 -27.44 -1.55
CA PHE A 588 -0.41 -27.92 -1.42
C PHE A 588 -1.43 -26.79 -1.52
N LEU A 589 -1.13 -25.60 -0.98
CA LEU A 589 -2.05 -24.45 -0.97
C LEU A 589 -2.25 -23.84 -2.36
N THR A 590 -1.19 -23.77 -3.17
CA THR A 590 -1.26 -23.12 -4.49
C THR A 590 -1.81 -24.05 -5.57
N PRO A 591 -2.76 -23.58 -6.41
CA PRO A 591 -3.24 -24.38 -7.57
C PRO A 591 -2.18 -24.58 -8.63
N LEU A 592 -1.17 -23.73 -8.72
CA LEU A 592 -0.06 -23.84 -9.70
C LEU A 592 0.67 -25.18 -9.57
N MET A 593 0.84 -25.66 -8.34
CA MET A 593 1.66 -26.81 -8.01
C MET A 593 0.83 -28.02 -7.60
N ASN A 594 -0.33 -27.78 -6.98
CA ASN A 594 -1.23 -28.82 -6.56
C ASN A 594 -2.18 -29.21 -7.70
N ARG A 595 -1.75 -30.13 -8.54
CA ARG A 595 -2.54 -30.68 -9.65
C ARG A 595 -3.25 -31.98 -9.31
N ARG A 596 -3.47 -32.24 -8.01
CA ARG A 596 -4.17 -33.45 -7.53
C ARG A 596 -5.66 -33.39 -7.91
N THR A 597 -6.23 -34.55 -8.17
CA THR A 597 -7.66 -34.74 -8.47
C THR A 597 -8.40 -35.50 -7.37
N ASP A 598 -7.72 -35.80 -6.27
CA ASP A 598 -8.28 -36.41 -5.07
C ASP A 598 -8.74 -35.38 -4.04
N ALA A 599 -9.06 -35.80 -2.83
CA ALA A 599 -9.52 -34.97 -1.72
C ALA A 599 -8.51 -33.89 -1.25
N TYR A 600 -7.30 -33.85 -1.79
CA TYR A 600 -6.22 -32.93 -1.42
C TYR A 600 -5.90 -31.89 -2.52
N GLY A 601 -6.66 -31.86 -3.62
CA GLY A 601 -6.46 -30.94 -4.75
C GLY A 601 -7.75 -30.34 -5.28
N GLY A 602 -7.62 -29.40 -6.24
CA GLY A 602 -8.74 -28.69 -6.85
C GLY A 602 -9.21 -27.50 -6.02
N SER A 603 -10.32 -27.61 -5.29
CA SER A 603 -10.88 -26.51 -4.49
C SER A 603 -9.93 -26.05 -3.38
N LEU A 604 -10.07 -24.79 -2.94
CA LEU A 604 -9.29 -24.26 -1.81
C LEU A 604 -9.44 -25.13 -0.53
N GLU A 605 -10.65 -25.61 -0.26
CA GLU A 605 -10.91 -26.51 0.87
C GLU A 605 -10.06 -27.77 0.81
N ASN A 606 -9.99 -28.41 -0.36
CA ASN A 606 -9.17 -29.61 -0.55
C ASN A 606 -7.66 -29.29 -0.48
N ARG A 607 -7.23 -28.17 -1.03
CA ARG A 607 -5.83 -27.73 -0.98
C ARG A 607 -5.37 -27.39 0.44
N LEU A 608 -6.26 -26.92 1.30
CA LEU A 608 -6.04 -26.65 2.72
C LEU A 608 -5.96 -27.94 3.55
N ARG A 609 -6.59 -29.03 3.15
CA ARG A 609 -6.77 -30.24 3.97
C ARG A 609 -5.46 -30.77 4.55
N TYR A 610 -4.45 -31.03 3.72
CA TYR A 610 -3.18 -31.56 4.21
C TYR A 610 -2.38 -30.56 5.08
N PRO A 611 -2.20 -29.30 4.69
CA PRO A 611 -1.59 -28.30 5.57
C PRO A 611 -2.28 -28.16 6.93
N LEU A 612 -3.60 -28.26 7.00
CA LEU A 612 -4.37 -28.23 8.24
C LEU A 612 -4.22 -29.54 9.05
N GLU A 613 -4.13 -30.71 8.41
CA GLU A 613 -3.82 -31.99 9.10
C GLU A 613 -2.45 -31.91 9.79
N VAL A 614 -1.43 -31.38 9.12
CA VAL A 614 -0.10 -31.16 9.70
C VAL A 614 -0.17 -30.17 10.84
N PHE A 615 -0.85 -29.02 10.64
CA PHE A 615 -1.00 -28.00 11.67
C PHE A 615 -1.71 -28.53 12.91
N ALA A 616 -2.82 -29.23 12.76
CA ALA A 616 -3.58 -29.82 13.88
C ALA A 616 -2.74 -30.80 14.69
N ALA A 617 -1.97 -31.67 14.03
CA ALA A 617 -1.06 -32.61 14.68
C ALA A 617 0.07 -31.88 15.44
N VAL A 618 0.64 -30.83 14.89
CA VAL A 618 1.64 -29.99 15.56
C VAL A 618 1.02 -29.25 16.74
N ARG A 619 -0.21 -28.69 16.61
CA ARG A 619 -0.88 -27.98 17.70
C ARG A 619 -1.18 -28.96 18.86
N GLN A 620 -1.59 -30.16 18.55
CA GLN A 620 -1.83 -31.20 19.57
C GLN A 620 -0.54 -31.61 20.33
N ALA A 621 0.60 -31.57 19.64
CA ALA A 621 1.90 -31.96 20.23
C ALA A 621 2.57 -30.83 21.01
N PHE A 622 2.23 -29.54 20.73
CA PHE A 622 2.85 -28.37 21.33
C PHE A 622 2.05 -27.84 22.52
N PRO A 623 2.68 -27.41 23.65
CA PRO A 623 1.96 -26.94 24.85
C PRO A 623 0.97 -25.82 24.56
N ASP A 624 -0.21 -25.88 25.18
CA ASP A 624 -1.29 -24.92 24.94
C ASP A 624 -0.92 -23.48 25.30
N GLU A 625 -0.06 -23.28 26.30
CA GLU A 625 0.41 -21.96 26.71
C GLU A 625 1.43 -21.35 25.75
N ARG A 626 2.02 -22.14 24.83
CA ARG A 626 2.98 -21.68 23.83
C ARG A 626 2.31 -21.41 22.48
N PRO A 627 2.58 -20.26 21.85
CA PRO A 627 1.96 -19.92 20.58
C PRO A 627 2.55 -20.66 19.39
N ILE A 628 1.73 -20.83 18.35
CA ILE A 628 2.12 -21.33 17.03
C ILE A 628 1.80 -20.26 15.97
N SER A 629 2.80 -19.91 15.15
CA SER A 629 2.65 -19.12 13.93
C SER A 629 2.55 -20.01 12.69
N VAL A 630 1.89 -19.50 11.66
CA VAL A 630 1.96 -20.06 10.31
C VAL A 630 2.41 -18.99 9.33
N ARG A 631 3.50 -19.25 8.61
CA ARG A 631 3.96 -18.36 7.55
C ARG A 631 3.31 -18.74 6.23
N VAL A 632 2.68 -17.78 5.55
CA VAL A 632 1.97 -17.99 4.29
C VAL A 632 2.46 -17.05 3.19
N SER A 633 2.36 -17.47 1.92
CA SER A 633 2.46 -16.59 0.75
C SER A 633 1.07 -16.09 0.38
N ALA A 634 0.80 -14.81 0.59
CA ALA A 634 -0.52 -14.21 0.38
C ALA A 634 -0.87 -14.00 -1.10
N THR A 635 0.08 -14.12 -2.01
CA THR A 635 -0.11 -14.12 -3.46
C THR A 635 1.09 -14.78 -4.14
N ASP A 636 0.87 -15.42 -5.26
CA ASP A 636 1.93 -16.01 -6.07
C ASP A 636 2.49 -15.06 -7.15
N TRP A 637 1.90 -13.88 -7.33
CA TRP A 637 2.29 -12.87 -8.32
C TRP A 637 2.24 -13.34 -9.77
N VAL A 638 1.35 -14.28 -10.05
CA VAL A 638 1.12 -14.85 -11.38
C VAL A 638 -0.36 -15.23 -11.50
N GLU A 639 -0.86 -15.22 -12.73
CA GLU A 639 -2.22 -15.66 -13.02
C GLU A 639 -2.43 -17.13 -12.59
N ASP A 640 -3.64 -17.48 -12.18
CA ASP A 640 -4.01 -18.80 -11.66
C ASP A 640 -3.26 -19.24 -10.39
N GLY A 641 -2.51 -18.36 -9.72
CA GLY A 641 -1.90 -18.60 -8.42
C GLY A 641 -2.82 -18.28 -7.24
N ILE A 642 -2.28 -18.37 -6.01
CA ILE A 642 -2.97 -17.88 -4.81
C ILE A 642 -3.28 -16.40 -4.97
N THR A 643 -4.55 -16.05 -4.79
CA THR A 643 -5.03 -14.67 -4.81
C THR A 643 -5.05 -14.05 -3.41
N PRO A 644 -5.04 -12.71 -3.30
CA PRO A 644 -5.22 -12.05 -2.02
C PRO A 644 -6.52 -12.43 -1.29
N ASP A 645 -7.60 -12.75 -2.02
CA ASP A 645 -8.87 -13.22 -1.44
C ASP A 645 -8.72 -14.61 -0.81
N GLU A 646 -8.10 -15.53 -1.53
CA GLU A 646 -7.80 -16.87 -0.99
C GLU A 646 -6.88 -16.77 0.23
N SER A 647 -5.92 -15.84 0.27
CA SER A 647 -5.01 -15.68 1.41
C SER A 647 -5.71 -15.31 2.71
N VAL A 648 -6.79 -14.52 2.64
CA VAL A 648 -7.65 -14.22 3.80
C VAL A 648 -8.34 -15.49 4.31
N ALA A 649 -8.88 -16.30 3.39
CA ALA A 649 -9.51 -17.58 3.74
C ALA A 649 -8.49 -18.58 4.33
N ILE A 650 -7.28 -18.65 3.76
CA ILE A 650 -6.16 -19.46 4.27
C ILE A 650 -5.79 -19.04 5.70
N GLY A 651 -5.59 -17.73 5.93
CA GLY A 651 -5.26 -17.19 7.25
C GLY A 651 -6.34 -17.53 8.30
N ARG A 652 -7.61 -17.36 7.95
CA ARG A 652 -8.75 -17.70 8.81
C ARG A 652 -8.77 -19.20 9.12
N ALA A 653 -8.61 -20.06 8.12
CA ALA A 653 -8.64 -21.51 8.32
C ALA A 653 -7.56 -22.01 9.31
N PHE A 654 -6.35 -21.45 9.25
CA PHE A 654 -5.30 -21.79 10.22
C PHE A 654 -5.61 -21.27 11.63
N VAL A 655 -6.18 -20.07 11.77
CA VAL A 655 -6.58 -19.54 13.08
C VAL A 655 -7.76 -20.33 13.67
N ASP A 656 -8.75 -20.69 12.87
CA ASP A 656 -9.85 -21.55 13.28
C ASP A 656 -9.35 -22.94 13.74
N ALA A 657 -8.24 -23.41 13.16
CA ALA A 657 -7.55 -24.63 13.59
C ALA A 657 -6.65 -24.44 14.84
N GLY A 658 -6.47 -23.21 15.32
CA GLY A 658 -5.73 -22.90 16.55
C GLY A 658 -4.38 -22.20 16.37
N ALA A 659 -4.09 -21.63 15.19
CA ALA A 659 -2.94 -20.75 14.99
C ALA A 659 -3.14 -19.43 15.75
N ASP A 660 -2.08 -18.91 16.35
CA ASP A 660 -2.16 -17.70 17.18
C ASP A 660 -1.85 -16.44 16.41
N ILE A 661 -1.07 -16.55 15.32
CA ILE A 661 -0.64 -15.44 14.48
C ILE A 661 -0.27 -15.93 13.09
N ILE A 662 -0.54 -15.11 12.06
CA ILE A 662 -0.17 -15.38 10.67
C ILE A 662 1.00 -14.51 10.27
N HIS A 663 2.11 -15.11 9.85
CA HIS A 663 3.28 -14.41 9.31
C HIS A 663 3.13 -14.25 7.80
N VAL A 664 2.89 -13.04 7.33
CA VAL A 664 2.44 -12.77 5.97
C VAL A 664 3.60 -12.39 5.05
N SER A 665 3.95 -13.31 4.16
CA SER A 665 4.89 -13.10 3.05
C SER A 665 4.19 -13.23 1.70
N THR A 666 4.92 -13.21 0.58
CA THR A 666 4.37 -13.38 -0.77
C THR A 666 5.36 -14.07 -1.70
N GLY A 667 4.84 -14.70 -2.75
CA GLY A 667 5.60 -15.19 -3.90
C GLY A 667 6.56 -16.34 -3.62
N GLN A 668 7.59 -16.42 -4.45
CA GLN A 668 8.63 -17.46 -4.49
C GLN A 668 8.11 -18.87 -4.82
N THR A 669 6.86 -18.99 -5.24
CA THR A 669 6.23 -20.25 -5.64
C THR A 669 6.69 -20.68 -7.02
N THR A 670 6.91 -19.75 -7.94
CA THR A 670 7.38 -19.97 -9.30
C THR A 670 8.38 -18.88 -9.71
N ARG A 671 9.24 -19.17 -10.69
CA ARG A 671 10.12 -18.16 -11.30
C ARG A 671 9.38 -17.20 -12.22
N ASP A 672 8.17 -17.55 -12.66
CA ASP A 672 7.33 -16.71 -13.51
C ASP A 672 6.65 -15.56 -12.73
N ALA A 673 6.77 -15.57 -11.40
CA ALA A 673 6.20 -14.53 -10.54
C ALA A 673 6.77 -13.15 -10.89
N GLN A 674 5.88 -12.15 -10.98
CA GLN A 674 6.23 -10.75 -11.30
C GLN A 674 5.87 -9.81 -10.13
N PRO A 675 6.58 -9.87 -9.00
CA PRO A 675 6.30 -9.03 -7.86
C PRO A 675 6.66 -7.56 -8.13
N VAL A 676 5.79 -6.66 -7.70
CA VAL A 676 6.07 -5.22 -7.73
C VAL A 676 6.79 -4.84 -6.43
N PHE A 677 8.12 -4.81 -6.49
CA PHE A 677 8.93 -4.43 -5.35
C PHE A 677 8.83 -2.94 -5.01
N GLY A 678 8.98 -2.62 -3.74
CA GLY A 678 8.96 -1.26 -3.25
C GLY A 678 9.01 -1.21 -1.72
N ARG A 679 8.92 -0.01 -1.17
CA ARG A 679 8.80 0.21 0.28
C ARG A 679 7.50 -0.44 0.78
N LEU A 680 7.57 -1.26 1.84
CA LEU A 680 6.41 -1.90 2.49
C LEU A 680 5.53 -2.75 1.54
N TRP A 681 6.09 -3.29 0.46
CA TRP A 681 5.35 -3.90 -0.65
C TRP A 681 4.49 -5.11 -0.27
N GLN A 682 4.78 -5.79 0.85
CA GLN A 682 3.98 -6.91 1.35
C GLN A 682 3.00 -6.49 2.47
N THR A 683 3.15 -5.30 3.05
CA THR A 683 2.28 -4.80 4.12
C THR A 683 0.78 -4.77 3.75
N PRO A 684 0.36 -4.47 2.51
CA PRO A 684 -1.06 -4.52 2.15
C PRO A 684 -1.70 -5.89 2.33
N TYR A 685 -0.94 -6.97 2.18
CA TYR A 685 -1.45 -8.34 2.38
C TYR A 685 -1.61 -8.69 3.87
N SER A 686 -0.66 -8.27 4.70
CA SER A 686 -0.77 -8.38 6.16
C SER A 686 -1.96 -7.58 6.68
N ASP A 687 -2.11 -6.33 6.23
CA ASP A 687 -3.25 -5.45 6.53
C ASP A 687 -4.58 -6.13 6.18
N ARG A 688 -4.64 -6.72 4.99
CA ARG A 688 -5.84 -7.40 4.51
C ARG A 688 -6.20 -8.62 5.35
N ILE A 689 -5.26 -9.53 5.58
CA ILE A 689 -5.49 -10.73 6.39
C ILE A 689 -5.89 -10.32 7.82
N ARG A 690 -5.17 -9.36 8.43
CA ARG A 690 -5.48 -8.90 9.77
C ARG A 690 -6.89 -8.35 9.91
N ASN A 691 -7.30 -7.51 9.01
CA ASN A 691 -8.54 -6.75 9.16
C ASN A 691 -9.77 -7.42 8.53
N GLU A 692 -9.63 -8.31 7.53
CA GLU A 692 -10.73 -9.08 6.96
C GLU A 692 -10.96 -10.41 7.69
N ALA A 693 -9.89 -11.15 8.01
CA ALA A 693 -10.00 -12.39 8.76
C ALA A 693 -10.12 -12.16 10.29
N ARG A 694 -9.81 -10.96 10.78
CA ARG A 694 -9.78 -10.60 12.21
C ARG A 694 -8.78 -11.46 13.01
N VAL A 695 -7.58 -11.64 12.46
CA VAL A 695 -6.52 -12.48 13.04
C VAL A 695 -5.25 -11.65 13.26
N PRO A 696 -4.46 -11.91 14.32
CA PRO A 696 -3.16 -11.27 14.48
C PRO A 696 -2.21 -11.59 13.33
N THR A 697 -1.36 -10.63 12.95
CA THR A 697 -0.40 -10.82 11.86
C THR A 697 1.00 -10.30 12.19
N ILE A 698 2.00 -10.93 11.55
CA ILE A 698 3.37 -10.44 11.44
C ILE A 698 3.56 -9.92 10.01
N ALA A 699 3.85 -8.64 9.84
CA ALA A 699 4.21 -8.07 8.54
C ALA A 699 5.71 -8.23 8.27
N VAL A 700 6.07 -8.46 7.01
CA VAL A 700 7.44 -8.48 6.52
C VAL A 700 7.47 -7.84 5.12
N GLY A 701 8.63 -7.44 4.63
CA GLY A 701 8.81 -7.02 3.23
C GLY A 701 9.27 -5.58 3.06
N ASN A 702 10.57 -5.40 2.96
CA ASN A 702 11.26 -4.12 2.78
C ASN A 702 10.86 -3.05 3.82
N VAL A 703 10.81 -3.48 5.08
CA VAL A 703 10.71 -2.60 6.26
C VAL A 703 12.14 -2.35 6.75
N THR A 704 12.57 -1.09 6.75
CA THR A 704 13.97 -0.72 7.00
C THR A 704 14.15 0.32 8.09
N GLU A 705 13.08 1.03 8.47
CA GLU A 705 13.11 2.18 9.39
C GLU A 705 12.11 2.00 10.53
N ALA A 706 12.45 2.53 11.71
CA ALA A 706 11.60 2.52 12.90
C ALA A 706 10.25 3.24 12.66
N ASP A 707 10.29 4.31 11.90
CA ASP A 707 9.11 5.07 11.50
C ASP A 707 8.08 4.21 10.73
N GLN A 708 8.57 3.32 9.84
CA GLN A 708 7.73 2.37 9.11
C GLN A 708 7.09 1.35 10.05
N VAL A 709 7.84 0.84 11.03
CA VAL A 709 7.32 -0.10 12.03
C VAL A 709 6.20 0.57 12.84
N ASN A 710 6.43 1.79 13.34
CA ASN A 710 5.43 2.54 14.08
C ASN A 710 4.16 2.78 13.23
N ALA A 711 4.33 3.17 11.97
CA ALA A 711 3.21 3.41 11.06
C ALA A 711 2.38 2.14 10.79
N ILE A 712 3.03 0.98 10.61
CA ILE A 712 2.34 -0.30 10.40
C ILE A 712 1.51 -0.69 11.64
N ILE A 713 2.13 -0.62 12.82
CA ILE A 713 1.50 -1.03 14.08
C ILE A 713 0.37 -0.07 14.47
N ALA A 714 0.64 1.24 14.48
CA ALA A 714 -0.37 2.25 14.85
C ALA A 714 -1.60 2.23 13.93
N ALA A 715 -1.39 2.02 12.62
CA ALA A 715 -2.49 1.93 11.66
C ALA A 715 -3.27 0.59 11.72
N GLY A 716 -2.85 -0.37 12.55
CA GLY A 716 -3.49 -1.68 12.63
C GLY A 716 -3.32 -2.54 11.38
N ARG A 717 -2.19 -2.38 10.67
CA ARG A 717 -1.88 -3.18 9.46
C ARG A 717 -1.20 -4.51 9.81
N ALA A 718 -0.57 -4.59 10.96
CA ALA A 718 -0.02 -5.79 11.58
C ALA A 718 0.08 -5.58 13.10
N ASP A 719 0.30 -6.68 13.83
CA ASP A 719 0.53 -6.67 15.28
C ASP A 719 2.02 -6.73 15.63
N LEU A 720 2.80 -7.40 14.78
CA LEU A 720 4.25 -7.50 14.84
C LEU A 720 4.87 -7.21 13.48
N VAL A 721 6.15 -6.80 13.48
CA VAL A 721 6.90 -6.52 12.25
C VAL A 721 8.21 -7.31 12.24
N ALA A 722 8.39 -8.15 11.22
CA ALA A 722 9.60 -8.92 11.01
C ALA A 722 10.59 -8.13 10.13
N ILE A 723 11.78 -7.93 10.66
CA ILE A 723 12.90 -7.25 10.02
C ILE A 723 13.91 -8.29 9.56
N GLY A 724 14.21 -8.33 8.26
CA GLY A 724 15.15 -9.27 7.67
C GLY A 724 16.54 -8.64 7.43
N ARG A 725 16.80 -8.20 6.21
CA ARG A 725 18.09 -7.67 5.75
C ARG A 725 18.71 -6.56 6.62
N PRO A 726 17.94 -5.61 7.19
CA PRO A 726 18.52 -4.65 8.13
C PRO A 726 19.17 -5.33 9.35
N HIS A 727 18.58 -6.40 9.90
CA HIS A 727 19.20 -7.18 10.97
C HIS A 727 20.45 -7.97 10.53
N LEU A 728 20.69 -8.19 9.23
CA LEU A 728 21.94 -8.79 8.76
C LEU A 728 23.10 -7.78 8.82
N SER A 729 22.84 -6.53 8.45
CA SER A 729 23.83 -5.46 8.46
C SER A 729 24.00 -4.82 9.83
N ASP A 730 22.94 -4.76 10.64
CA ASP A 730 22.91 -4.20 11.99
C ASP A 730 22.18 -5.13 12.97
N PRO A 731 22.88 -6.01 13.68
CA PRO A 731 22.25 -6.87 14.69
C PRO A 731 21.61 -6.09 15.83
N GLN A 732 22.02 -4.84 16.09
CA GLN A 732 21.52 -3.97 17.15
C GLN A 732 20.47 -2.97 16.65
N TRP A 733 19.90 -3.17 15.49
CA TRP A 733 18.94 -2.29 14.84
C TRP A 733 17.82 -1.81 15.79
N THR A 734 17.28 -2.71 16.63
CA THR A 734 16.19 -2.35 17.56
C THR A 734 16.67 -1.39 18.66
N LEU A 735 17.88 -1.56 19.16
CA LEU A 735 18.47 -0.66 20.16
C LEU A 735 18.83 0.71 19.54
N HIS A 736 19.33 0.71 18.31
CA HIS A 736 19.58 1.94 17.55
C HIS A 736 18.26 2.70 17.29
N ALA A 737 17.20 1.99 16.88
CA ALA A 737 15.88 2.58 16.72
C ALA A 737 15.32 3.18 18.02
N ALA A 738 15.56 2.53 19.18
CA ALA A 738 15.15 3.07 20.47
C ALA A 738 15.87 4.38 20.78
N ALA A 739 17.19 4.43 20.58
CA ALA A 739 17.98 5.65 20.79
C ALA A 739 17.54 6.78 19.85
N GLU A 740 17.37 6.47 18.55
CA GLU A 740 16.85 7.41 17.54
C GLU A 740 15.46 7.95 17.87
N LEU A 741 14.60 7.18 18.49
CA LEU A 741 13.27 7.62 18.92
C LEU A 741 13.25 8.26 20.31
N GLY A 742 14.38 8.26 21.04
CA GLY A 742 14.47 8.78 22.42
C GLY A 742 13.75 7.91 23.43
N VAL A 743 13.72 6.59 23.22
CA VAL A 743 13.13 5.60 24.13
C VAL A 743 14.23 5.03 25.00
N HIS A 744 14.31 5.49 26.25
CA HIS A 744 15.38 5.13 27.16
C HIS A 744 15.13 3.84 27.97
N ASP A 745 13.88 3.38 28.06
CA ASP A 745 13.47 2.26 28.90
C ASP A 745 13.64 0.88 28.22
N VAL A 746 14.18 0.83 27.01
CA VAL A 746 14.50 -0.45 26.33
C VAL A 746 15.66 -1.13 27.07
N ALA A 747 15.50 -2.42 27.35
CA ALA A 747 16.52 -3.19 28.06
C ALA A 747 17.76 -3.36 27.20
N TRP A 748 18.89 -2.84 27.67
CA TRP A 748 20.23 -3.08 27.12
C TRP A 748 20.94 -4.15 27.93
N PRO A 749 21.81 -4.96 27.33
CA PRO A 749 22.74 -5.79 28.07
C PRO A 749 23.60 -4.91 29.01
N ARG A 750 23.75 -5.33 30.26
CA ARG A 750 24.53 -4.56 31.26
C ARG A 750 25.94 -4.23 30.76
N GLN A 751 26.55 -5.15 30.02
CA GLN A 751 27.88 -5.04 29.44
C GLN A 751 27.98 -3.91 28.39
N TYR A 752 26.85 -3.50 27.77
CA TYR A 752 26.78 -2.48 26.72
C TYR A 752 26.36 -1.10 27.24
N HIS A 753 26.20 -0.93 28.56
CA HIS A 753 25.69 0.32 29.14
C HIS A 753 26.49 1.56 28.72
N LEU A 754 27.84 1.48 28.67
CA LEU A 754 28.68 2.61 28.21
C LEU A 754 28.41 2.96 26.75
N GLY A 755 28.14 1.95 25.90
CA GLY A 755 27.76 2.15 24.51
C GLY A 755 26.38 2.82 24.37
N LYS A 756 25.41 2.43 25.21
CA LYS A 756 24.10 3.10 25.30
C LYS A 756 24.26 4.60 25.56
N VAL A 757 24.97 4.95 26.62
CA VAL A 757 25.14 6.35 27.03
C VAL A 757 25.83 7.18 25.93
N GLN A 758 26.81 6.61 25.23
CA GLN A 758 27.46 7.30 24.13
C GLN A 758 26.51 7.48 22.94
N LEU A 759 25.82 6.44 22.52
CA LEU A 759 24.90 6.48 21.39
C LEU A 759 23.78 7.51 21.62
N GLU A 760 23.14 7.50 22.79
CA GLU A 760 22.09 8.46 23.14
C GLU A 760 22.59 9.92 23.07
N ARG A 761 23.79 10.21 23.61
CA ARG A 761 24.42 11.53 23.50
C ARG A 761 24.73 11.94 22.06
N GLU A 762 25.14 11.02 21.20
CA GLU A 762 25.40 11.30 19.79
C GLU A 762 24.11 11.60 19.02
N VAL A 763 23.03 10.85 19.31
CA VAL A 763 21.71 11.12 18.73
C VAL A 763 21.18 12.49 19.17
N GLU A 764 21.28 12.83 20.45
CA GLU A 764 20.88 14.14 20.97
C GLU A 764 21.65 15.28 20.29
N ARG A 765 22.96 15.15 20.09
CA ARG A 765 23.78 16.17 19.39
C ARG A 765 23.40 16.34 17.92
N ARG A 766 22.96 15.28 17.23
CA ARG A 766 22.49 15.37 15.83
C ARG A 766 21.13 16.04 15.69
N ARG A 767 20.35 16.07 16.78
CA ARG A 767 19.02 16.69 16.82
C ARG A 767 19.06 18.17 17.23
N ALA A 768 20.07 18.54 18.03
CA ALA A 768 20.35 19.94 18.41
C ALA A 768 21.00 20.70 17.24
#